data_c8d46027d78489e9a478a1558ab8cec6
#
_entry.id   c8d46027d78489e9a478a1558ab8cec6
#
_cell.length_a   1.000
_cell.length_b   1.000
_cell.length_c   1.000
_cell.angle_alpha   90.00
_cell.angle_beta   90.00
_cell.angle_gamma   90.00
#
_symmetry.space_group_name_H-M   'P 1'
#
loop_
_entity.id
_entity.type
_entity.pdbx_description
1 polymer ?
#
loop_
_entity_poly.entity_id
_entity_poly.type
_entity_poly.pdbx_seq_one_letter_code
_entity_poly.pdbx_strand_id
1 'polypeptide(L)'
;KLRVIVALVLSSAVAMPVFAAQSNKPSTTSNKLPPRTIRDLDKKEVKVKPDPPSDVKATQAIEQYRRFLELESKNEKLRAEAMRRLGDLQVEVDEESRAGAEDFGGLQVDEAVKLYEGLLSGYTDYERNDVVMYQLARAYEAQGQPEKALGVLDRLVTTYPNSQWLIESQFRRGEILFSNGRYKDAEDAYTAVTLPGADSGYFDQGLYKLGWSLFKQSRGDESVSAFLRMLDRVLTDGGQLRDRETLTRPERELSDDAMRAIAITYSDIDGPESMDEAMLERGDPLYAHQLYESLGNLYIEKERYQDAALAFEAFAKRRPESRYAPSLQMRTIEAYSKGGFASLVIEGKQAFVERYAFGSEFWAQRTVQDAPEVAAQLKSNQKDLAEYHYALAQKDKKVENYTAAARWYRAMLDSFPQDPEAPATRFTLGEVLFESGRFAEAAREYETTAYDYPLHPKAAAAGYAALVSYQKHEPTLQGESQAMWHRQGIESALMFSTTFPEHPESARVLTKADEDLFALNEFDRVIEVSNQILERQPAVDRKYQRTATTLLAHSLFDRGRYEEAEAAYIKVQGFLAANDPDRASIEERVAASIYKQAEAKRTAGDSTGAVDAFLRVAALAPNAKARTNAEYDAAAILLEGKQWERAAQILEAFRRNNPSSELVPDATRSLAVAYLELGRGTQAAAELERVASNQQETGEVRRAALWQAAELYEKGASPT
;
A
#
# COMPACT_ATOMS: atom_id res chain seq x y z
N LYS A 1 -10.75 0.33 33.79
CA LYS A 1 -11.37 1.59 34.23
C LYS A 1 -11.73 2.40 32.98
N LEU A 2 -12.88 2.29 32.47
CA LEU A 2 -14.20 2.84 32.78
C LEU A 2 -14.35 4.34 32.49
N ARG A 3 -15.12 4.72 31.48
CA ARG A 3 -16.32 5.59 31.43
C ARG A 3 -16.48 6.14 30.01
N VAL A 4 -17.48 5.73 29.22
CA VAL A 4 -18.89 6.17 29.11
C VAL A 4 -19.02 7.70 28.94
N ILE A 5 -19.42 8.12 27.71
CA ILE A 5 -20.14 9.38 27.47
C ILE A 5 -21.27 9.08 26.46
N VAL A 6 -22.47 9.44 26.91
CA VAL A 6 -23.78 9.38 26.24
C VAL A 6 -23.89 10.60 25.33
N ALA A 7 -24.37 10.43 24.09
CA ALA A 7 -24.78 11.51 23.22
C ALA A 7 -26.30 11.59 23.10
N LEU A 8 -26.83 12.75 23.36
CA LEU A 8 -28.24 13.13 23.27
C LEU A 8 -28.74 13.17 21.83
N VAL A 9 -29.90 12.58 21.61
CA VAL A 9 -30.71 12.75 20.40
C VAL A 9 -31.70 13.89 20.68
N LEU A 10 -31.71 14.88 19.81
CA LEU A 10 -32.73 15.94 19.74
C LEU A 10 -33.76 15.56 18.68
N SER A 11 -34.97 15.28 19.12
CA SER A 11 -36.17 15.13 18.30
C SER A 11 -36.77 16.50 18.04
N SER A 12 -37.00 16.82 16.77
CA SER A 12 -37.85 17.95 16.38
C SER A 12 -39.24 17.45 16.03
N ALA A 13 -40.19 17.80 16.89
CA ALA A 13 -41.62 17.62 16.67
C ALA A 13 -42.15 18.72 15.72
N VAL A 14 -42.88 18.29 14.68
CA VAL A 14 -43.70 19.21 13.86
C VAL A 14 -45.16 19.08 14.31
N ALA A 15 -45.71 20.18 14.71
CA ALA A 15 -47.08 20.32 15.20
C ALA A 15 -48.10 20.29 14.05
N MET A 16 -49.17 19.52 14.24
CA MET A 16 -50.41 19.65 13.45
C MET A 16 -51.36 20.67 14.11
N PRO A 17 -52.07 21.49 13.34
CA PRO A 17 -53.12 22.32 13.91
C PRO A 17 -54.44 21.56 14.06
N VAL A 18 -54.97 21.65 15.25
CA VAL A 18 -56.35 21.25 15.62
C VAL A 18 -57.31 22.29 15.04
N PHE A 19 -58.33 21.84 14.28
CA PHE A 19 -59.50 22.67 13.96
C PHE A 19 -60.69 22.21 14.76
N ALA A 20 -61.28 23.15 15.46
CA ALA A 20 -62.38 23.04 16.36
C ALA A 20 -63.72 22.78 15.64
N ALA A 21 -64.53 21.97 16.26
CA ALA A 21 -65.92 21.73 15.87
C ALA A 21 -66.81 22.94 16.21
N GLN A 22 -67.56 23.37 15.27
CA GLN A 22 -68.77 24.21 15.54
C GLN A 22 -70.04 23.46 15.25
N SER A 23 -70.83 23.34 16.29
CA SER A 23 -72.20 22.85 16.28
C SER A 23 -73.12 23.83 15.61
N ASN A 24 -74.00 23.36 14.71
CA ASN A 24 -75.23 24.06 14.40
C ASN A 24 -76.41 23.07 14.27
N LYS A 25 -77.48 23.39 14.97
CA LYS A 25 -78.75 22.67 15.09
C LYS A 25 -79.59 22.80 13.79
N PRO A 26 -80.56 21.94 13.62
CA PRO A 26 -81.26 21.71 12.37
C PRO A 26 -82.42 22.71 12.10
N SER A 27 -82.54 23.06 10.82
CA SER A 27 -83.78 23.67 10.33
C SER A 27 -84.55 22.66 9.48
N THR A 28 -85.69 22.32 9.93
CA THR A 28 -86.69 21.53 9.21
C THR A 28 -87.26 22.27 8.03
N THR A 29 -87.05 21.78 6.83
CA THR A 29 -87.92 22.07 5.68
C THR A 29 -88.14 20.76 4.92
N SER A 30 -89.39 20.33 5.01
CA SER A 30 -89.96 19.24 4.23
C SER A 30 -89.95 19.59 2.76
N ASN A 31 -89.15 18.80 1.97
CA ASN A 31 -89.30 18.81 0.53
C ASN A 31 -89.63 17.37 0.08
N LYS A 32 -90.84 17.15 -0.31
CA LYS A 32 -91.34 15.96 -0.98
C LYS A 32 -90.64 15.83 -2.32
N LEU A 33 -89.73 14.86 -2.46
CA LEU A 33 -89.15 14.47 -3.75
C LEU A 33 -90.21 13.72 -4.58
N PRO A 34 -90.27 13.96 -5.89
CA PRO A 34 -91.20 13.21 -6.77
C PRO A 34 -90.73 11.76 -6.88
N PRO A 35 -91.66 10.83 -7.22
CA PRO A 35 -91.33 9.43 -7.29
C PRO A 35 -90.28 9.15 -8.37
N ARG A 36 -89.15 8.52 -7.99
CA ARG A 36 -88.10 8.11 -8.90
C ARG A 36 -88.62 7.03 -9.83
N THR A 37 -88.48 7.22 -11.14
CA THR A 37 -88.75 6.21 -12.15
C THR A 37 -87.56 5.31 -12.37
N ILE A 38 -87.75 4.09 -12.86
CA ILE A 38 -86.70 3.09 -13.17
C ILE A 38 -85.61 3.67 -14.07
N ARG A 39 -85.89 4.71 -14.87
CA ARG A 39 -84.97 5.39 -15.74
C ARG A 39 -83.86 6.22 -14.99
N ASP A 40 -84.07 6.52 -13.71
CA ASP A 40 -83.12 7.32 -12.91
C ASP A 40 -82.10 6.37 -12.22
N LEU A 41 -82.28 5.03 -12.25
CA LEU A 41 -81.37 4.03 -11.74
C LEU A 41 -80.20 3.76 -12.69
N ASP A 42 -80.40 3.98 -14.02
CA ASP A 42 -79.34 3.78 -15.05
C ASP A 42 -78.22 4.83 -15.03
N LYS A 43 -78.32 5.87 -14.22
CA LYS A 43 -77.35 6.96 -14.16
C LYS A 43 -76.53 7.04 -12.85
N LYS A 44 -76.69 6.14 -11.96
CA LYS A 44 -75.87 6.07 -10.74
C LYS A 44 -74.97 4.86 -10.80
N GLU A 45 -73.67 5.06 -10.91
CA GLU A 45 -72.70 4.06 -10.47
C GLU A 45 -73.00 3.72 -9.02
N VAL A 46 -73.65 2.60 -8.82
CA VAL A 46 -73.83 2.03 -7.48
C VAL A 46 -72.49 1.37 -7.14
N LYS A 47 -71.63 2.05 -6.37
CA LYS A 47 -70.56 1.38 -5.65
C LYS A 47 -71.21 0.40 -4.67
N VAL A 48 -71.32 -0.83 -5.10
CA VAL A 48 -71.69 -1.92 -4.23
C VAL A 48 -70.53 -2.06 -3.23
N LYS A 49 -70.74 -1.77 -1.95
CA LYS A 49 -69.80 -2.20 -0.92
C LYS A 49 -69.80 -3.71 -1.01
N PRO A 50 -68.61 -4.36 -1.05
CA PRO A 50 -68.57 -5.79 -0.89
C PRO A 50 -69.31 -6.16 0.41
N ASP A 51 -70.16 -7.13 0.32
CA ASP A 51 -70.78 -7.69 1.52
C ASP A 51 -69.70 -8.06 2.53
N PRO A 52 -69.94 -7.81 3.83
CA PRO A 52 -68.99 -8.33 4.84
C PRO A 52 -68.85 -9.84 4.61
N PRO A 53 -67.63 -10.42 4.78
CA PRO A 53 -67.44 -11.84 4.63
C PRO A 53 -68.50 -12.57 5.48
N SER A 54 -69.32 -13.36 4.81
CA SER A 54 -70.34 -14.12 5.49
C SER A 54 -69.64 -15.22 6.31
N ASP A 55 -69.90 -15.29 7.61
CA ASP A 55 -69.50 -16.39 8.52
C ASP A 55 -70.09 -17.75 8.15
N VAL A 56 -70.46 -17.94 6.91
CA VAL A 56 -71.01 -19.19 6.42
C VAL A 56 -69.84 -20.15 6.23
N LYS A 57 -69.73 -21.13 7.11
CA LYS A 57 -68.77 -22.21 7.00
C LYS A 57 -68.93 -22.97 5.69
N ALA A 58 -67.86 -23.27 4.96
CA ALA A 58 -67.87 -24.08 3.73
C ALA A 58 -68.71 -25.39 3.92
N THR A 59 -68.69 -25.95 5.11
CA THR A 59 -69.49 -27.11 5.51
C THR A 59 -71.03 -26.90 5.37
N GLN A 60 -71.52 -25.67 5.57
CA GLN A 60 -72.98 -25.38 5.36
C GLN A 60 -73.29 -25.32 3.86
N ALA A 61 -72.38 -24.76 3.04
CA ALA A 61 -72.57 -24.74 1.60
C ALA A 61 -72.57 -26.17 1.01
N ILE A 62 -71.69 -27.04 1.52
CA ILE A 62 -71.62 -28.46 1.15
C ILE A 62 -72.97 -29.13 1.41
N GLU A 63 -73.57 -28.94 2.60
CA GLU A 63 -74.87 -29.51 2.97
C GLU A 63 -76.00 -29.02 2.04
N GLN A 64 -76.00 -27.73 1.68
CA GLN A 64 -77.02 -27.17 0.79
C GLN A 64 -76.90 -27.69 -0.64
N TYR A 65 -75.68 -27.87 -1.16
CA TYR A 65 -75.48 -28.46 -2.49
C TYR A 65 -75.87 -29.95 -2.51
N ARG A 66 -75.66 -30.74 -1.42
CA ARG A 66 -76.14 -32.14 -1.30
C ARG A 66 -77.65 -32.18 -1.38
N ARG A 67 -78.35 -31.36 -0.58
CA ARG A 67 -79.80 -31.22 -0.61
C ARG A 67 -80.32 -30.80 -1.98
N PHE A 68 -79.69 -29.88 -2.62
CA PHE A 68 -80.11 -29.47 -3.96
C PHE A 68 -80.03 -30.65 -4.95
N LEU A 69 -78.93 -31.41 -4.95
CA LEU A 69 -78.74 -32.56 -5.83
C LEU A 69 -79.78 -33.68 -5.59
N GLU A 70 -80.35 -33.83 -4.36
CA GLU A 70 -81.44 -34.74 -4.04
C GLU A 70 -82.78 -34.25 -4.61
N LEU A 71 -83.04 -32.97 -4.62
CA LEU A 71 -84.31 -32.38 -5.05
C LEU A 71 -84.39 -32.10 -6.56
N GLU A 72 -83.30 -31.69 -7.19
CA GLU A 72 -83.26 -31.33 -8.61
C GLU A 72 -82.94 -32.54 -9.49
N SER A 73 -83.93 -33.07 -10.20
CA SER A 73 -83.78 -34.26 -11.08
C SER A 73 -83.87 -33.95 -12.56
N LYS A 74 -84.24 -32.72 -12.96
CA LYS A 74 -84.62 -32.42 -14.38
C LYS A 74 -83.68 -31.48 -15.05
N ASN A 75 -83.03 -30.59 -14.32
CA ASN A 75 -82.13 -29.59 -14.97
C ASN A 75 -80.66 -30.10 -14.95
N GLU A 76 -80.28 -30.73 -16.05
CA GLU A 76 -78.90 -31.29 -16.19
C GLU A 76 -77.80 -30.28 -16.01
N LYS A 77 -77.97 -29.05 -16.53
CA LYS A 77 -76.92 -27.99 -16.37
C LYS A 77 -76.74 -27.54 -14.94
N LEU A 78 -77.82 -27.34 -14.19
CA LEU A 78 -77.75 -26.97 -12.79
C LEU A 78 -77.22 -28.10 -11.92
N ARG A 79 -77.56 -29.35 -12.25
CA ARG A 79 -76.99 -30.50 -11.56
C ARG A 79 -75.46 -30.63 -11.77
N ALA A 80 -75.02 -30.52 -13.00
CA ALA A 80 -73.58 -30.56 -13.32
C ALA A 80 -72.84 -29.45 -12.56
N GLU A 81 -73.33 -28.21 -12.59
CA GLU A 81 -72.75 -27.09 -11.85
C GLU A 81 -72.73 -27.30 -10.34
N ALA A 82 -73.81 -27.84 -9.76
CA ALA A 82 -73.89 -28.15 -8.34
C ALA A 82 -72.90 -29.26 -7.94
N MET A 83 -72.81 -30.34 -8.74
CA MET A 83 -71.82 -31.41 -8.50
C MET A 83 -70.39 -30.86 -8.54
N ARG A 84 -70.06 -30.00 -9.52
CA ARG A 84 -68.71 -29.37 -9.61
C ARG A 84 -68.45 -28.57 -8.34
N ARG A 85 -69.33 -27.59 -8.00
CA ARG A 85 -69.20 -26.76 -6.81
C ARG A 85 -69.09 -27.51 -5.49
N LEU A 86 -69.88 -28.58 -5.36
CA LEU A 86 -69.76 -29.43 -4.20
C LEU A 86 -68.39 -30.10 -4.12
N GLY A 87 -67.91 -30.64 -5.24
CA GLY A 87 -66.57 -31.22 -5.31
C GLY A 87 -65.45 -30.20 -5.00
N ASP A 88 -65.55 -28.98 -5.59
CA ASP A 88 -64.59 -27.91 -5.34
C ASP A 88 -64.52 -27.56 -3.85
N LEU A 89 -65.69 -27.37 -3.16
CA LEU A 89 -65.73 -27.07 -1.72
C LEU A 89 -65.19 -28.21 -0.86
N GLN A 90 -65.40 -29.46 -1.27
CA GLN A 90 -64.82 -30.60 -0.55
C GLN A 90 -63.35 -30.71 -0.61
N VAL A 91 -62.73 -30.37 -1.81
CA VAL A 91 -61.28 -30.30 -1.97
C VAL A 91 -60.73 -29.13 -1.18
N GLU A 92 -61.37 -27.94 -1.21
CA GLU A 92 -60.97 -26.75 -0.47
C GLU A 92 -60.93 -26.98 1.04
N VAL A 93 -61.98 -27.58 1.60
CA VAL A 93 -62.04 -27.92 3.04
C VAL A 93 -60.98 -28.95 3.43
N ASP A 94 -60.67 -29.92 2.58
CA ASP A 94 -59.58 -30.88 2.83
C ASP A 94 -58.20 -30.21 2.80
N GLU A 95 -57.98 -29.31 1.86
CA GLU A 95 -56.74 -28.52 1.77
C GLU A 95 -56.53 -27.60 2.99
N GLU A 96 -57.61 -26.91 3.45
CA GLU A 96 -57.57 -26.08 4.66
C GLU A 96 -57.28 -26.92 5.92
N SER A 97 -57.94 -28.11 6.03
CA SER A 97 -57.71 -29.02 7.15
C SER A 97 -56.29 -29.54 7.23
N ARG A 98 -55.69 -29.87 6.09
CA ARG A 98 -54.27 -30.30 6.03
C ARG A 98 -53.29 -29.14 6.37
N ALA A 99 -53.61 -27.92 5.96
CA ALA A 99 -52.82 -26.75 6.32
C ALA A 99 -52.90 -26.40 7.82
N GLY A 100 -54.04 -26.72 8.48
CA GLY A 100 -54.28 -26.48 9.89
C GLY A 100 -53.77 -27.58 10.85
N ALA A 101 -53.09 -28.61 10.37
CA ALA A 101 -52.62 -29.77 11.13
C ALA A 101 -53.71 -30.56 11.89
N GLU A 102 -54.98 -30.45 11.49
CA GLU A 102 -56.06 -31.30 11.96
C GLU A 102 -56.23 -32.48 10.98
N ASP A 103 -55.95 -33.67 11.45
CA ASP A 103 -56.04 -34.93 10.67
C ASP A 103 -57.54 -35.37 10.48
N PHE A 104 -58.21 -34.64 9.58
CA PHE A 104 -59.52 -35.06 9.06
C PHE A 104 -59.43 -35.75 7.70
N GLY A 105 -58.36 -36.56 7.51
CA GLY A 105 -57.89 -37.05 6.25
C GLY A 105 -58.82 -37.84 5.40
N GLY A 106 -59.02 -37.47 4.16
CA GLY A 106 -59.29 -38.32 3.03
C GLY A 106 -60.77 -38.54 2.68
N LEU A 107 -61.68 -38.47 3.60
CA LEU A 107 -63.13 -38.82 3.31
C LEU A 107 -63.81 -37.83 2.38
N GLN A 108 -63.43 -36.53 2.46
CA GLN A 108 -64.05 -35.50 1.63
C GLN A 108 -63.50 -35.51 0.21
N VAL A 109 -62.18 -35.77 0.04
CA VAL A 109 -61.56 -35.93 -1.27
C VAL A 109 -62.14 -37.16 -2.00
N ASP A 110 -62.46 -38.28 -1.28
CA ASP A 110 -63.03 -39.45 -1.89
C ASP A 110 -64.44 -39.19 -2.46
N GLU A 111 -65.22 -38.33 -1.78
CA GLU A 111 -66.49 -37.89 -2.30
C GLU A 111 -66.36 -36.95 -3.47
N ALA A 112 -65.43 -36.00 -3.43
CA ALA A 112 -65.16 -35.10 -4.52
C ALA A 112 -64.75 -35.86 -5.80
N VAL A 113 -63.85 -36.86 -5.68
CA VAL A 113 -63.47 -37.72 -6.79
C VAL A 113 -64.71 -38.40 -7.42
N LYS A 114 -65.61 -39.00 -6.62
CA LYS A 114 -66.85 -39.63 -7.12
C LYS A 114 -67.74 -38.61 -7.86
N LEU A 115 -67.85 -37.40 -7.33
CA LEU A 115 -68.64 -36.34 -7.97
C LEU A 115 -68.05 -35.94 -9.32
N TYR A 116 -66.77 -35.75 -9.39
CA TYR A 116 -66.10 -35.38 -10.63
C TYR A 116 -66.13 -36.53 -11.65
N GLU A 117 -65.85 -37.76 -11.27
CA GLU A 117 -65.96 -38.93 -12.15
C GLU A 117 -67.43 -39.11 -12.67
N GLY A 118 -68.42 -38.95 -11.76
CA GLY A 118 -69.80 -38.99 -12.15
C GLY A 118 -70.26 -37.88 -13.06
N LEU A 119 -69.70 -36.67 -12.88
CA LEU A 119 -69.93 -35.53 -13.77
C LEU A 119 -69.35 -35.79 -15.16
N LEU A 120 -68.07 -36.19 -15.24
CA LEU A 120 -67.38 -36.44 -16.52
C LEU A 120 -68.01 -37.63 -17.32
N SER A 121 -68.62 -38.57 -16.64
CA SER A 121 -69.30 -39.71 -17.27
C SER A 121 -70.75 -39.42 -17.67
N GLY A 122 -71.45 -38.61 -16.87
CA GLY A 122 -72.88 -38.35 -17.08
C GLY A 122 -73.18 -37.07 -17.88
N TYR A 123 -72.28 -36.13 -17.91
CA TYR A 123 -72.46 -34.80 -18.51
C TYR A 123 -71.28 -34.46 -19.47
N THR A 124 -71.12 -35.21 -20.53
CA THR A 124 -70.02 -35.09 -21.48
C THR A 124 -69.95 -33.72 -22.15
N ASP A 125 -71.06 -33.00 -22.32
CA ASP A 125 -71.17 -31.70 -22.98
C ASP A 125 -71.18 -30.52 -21.99
N TYR A 126 -70.82 -30.77 -20.74
CA TYR A 126 -70.70 -29.68 -19.76
C TYR A 126 -69.55 -28.76 -20.08
N GLU A 127 -69.86 -27.47 -20.21
CA GLU A 127 -68.92 -26.42 -20.74
C GLU A 127 -67.63 -26.27 -19.91
N ARG A 128 -67.62 -26.74 -18.64
CA ARG A 128 -66.48 -26.63 -17.74
C ARG A 128 -65.85 -27.99 -17.40
N ASN A 129 -65.95 -28.94 -18.29
CA ASN A 129 -65.32 -30.25 -18.09
C ASN A 129 -63.77 -30.17 -18.01
N ASP A 130 -63.17 -29.16 -18.58
CA ASP A 130 -61.73 -28.85 -18.39
C ASP A 130 -61.39 -28.51 -16.94
N VAL A 131 -62.22 -27.69 -16.26
CA VAL A 131 -62.06 -27.37 -14.83
C VAL A 131 -62.28 -28.63 -13.98
N VAL A 132 -63.31 -29.42 -14.33
CA VAL A 132 -63.60 -30.68 -13.59
C VAL A 132 -62.44 -31.65 -13.70
N MET A 133 -61.85 -31.83 -14.90
CA MET A 133 -60.68 -32.69 -15.10
C MET A 133 -59.49 -32.18 -14.29
N TYR A 134 -59.25 -30.86 -14.32
CA TYR A 134 -58.17 -30.26 -13.53
C TYR A 134 -58.34 -30.52 -12.03
N GLN A 135 -59.54 -30.30 -11.48
CA GLN A 135 -59.83 -30.55 -10.07
C GLN A 135 -59.81 -32.04 -9.71
N LEU A 136 -60.28 -32.93 -10.62
CA LEU A 136 -60.16 -34.38 -10.42
C LEU A 136 -58.70 -34.84 -10.36
N ALA A 137 -57.84 -34.27 -11.21
CA ALA A 137 -56.41 -34.59 -11.17
C ALA A 137 -55.81 -34.18 -9.81
N ARG A 138 -56.11 -32.95 -9.33
CA ARG A 138 -55.66 -32.48 -7.98
C ARG A 138 -56.18 -33.41 -6.87
N ALA A 139 -57.46 -33.83 -6.95
CA ALA A 139 -58.03 -34.73 -5.98
C ALA A 139 -57.34 -36.11 -5.98
N TYR A 140 -56.97 -36.64 -7.15
CA TYR A 140 -56.17 -37.88 -7.22
C TYR A 140 -54.75 -37.72 -6.68
N GLU A 141 -54.09 -36.58 -6.96
CA GLU A 141 -52.79 -36.26 -6.33
C GLU A 141 -52.92 -36.25 -4.80
N ALA A 142 -53.95 -35.59 -4.27
CA ALA A 142 -54.23 -35.52 -2.83
C ALA A 142 -54.47 -36.90 -2.22
N GLN A 143 -55.05 -37.85 -2.98
CA GLN A 143 -55.24 -39.25 -2.58
C GLN A 143 -53.97 -40.11 -2.72
N GLY A 144 -52.84 -39.55 -3.23
CA GLY A 144 -51.61 -40.31 -3.53
C GLY A 144 -51.77 -41.27 -4.72
N GLN A 145 -52.66 -40.94 -5.68
CA GLN A 145 -52.91 -41.74 -6.89
C GLN A 145 -52.38 -41.02 -8.18
N PRO A 146 -51.06 -40.75 -8.29
CA PRO A 146 -50.48 -39.95 -9.37
C PRO A 146 -50.75 -40.54 -10.76
N GLU A 147 -50.83 -41.85 -10.92
CA GLU A 147 -51.11 -42.49 -12.23
C GLU A 147 -52.50 -42.17 -12.74
N LYS A 148 -53.51 -42.09 -11.83
CA LYS A 148 -54.86 -41.67 -12.23
C LYS A 148 -54.91 -40.18 -12.54
N ALA A 149 -54.21 -39.36 -11.75
CA ALA A 149 -54.07 -37.94 -12.02
C ALA A 149 -53.44 -37.71 -13.40
N LEU A 150 -52.37 -38.43 -13.73
CA LEU A 150 -51.74 -38.39 -15.03
C LEU A 150 -52.69 -38.72 -16.19
N GLY A 151 -53.47 -39.79 -16.04
CA GLY A 151 -54.46 -40.17 -17.04
C GLY A 151 -55.53 -39.11 -17.29
N VAL A 152 -55.96 -38.40 -16.25
CA VAL A 152 -56.90 -37.27 -16.36
C VAL A 152 -56.23 -36.05 -17.00
N LEU A 153 -55.02 -35.73 -16.59
CA LEU A 153 -54.24 -34.62 -17.17
C LEU A 153 -53.94 -34.87 -18.67
N ASP A 154 -53.57 -36.10 -19.06
CA ASP A 154 -53.39 -36.48 -20.47
C ASP A 154 -54.64 -36.23 -21.30
N ARG A 155 -55.84 -36.59 -20.77
CA ARG A 155 -57.12 -36.30 -21.40
C ARG A 155 -57.38 -34.80 -21.48
N LEU A 156 -57.15 -34.04 -20.42
CA LEU A 156 -57.36 -32.59 -20.36
C LEU A 156 -56.57 -31.88 -21.45
N VAL A 157 -55.23 -32.11 -21.50
CA VAL A 157 -54.33 -31.40 -22.40
C VAL A 157 -54.62 -31.76 -23.86
N THR A 158 -55.14 -32.95 -24.12
CA THR A 158 -55.47 -33.40 -25.46
C THR A 158 -56.87 -32.89 -25.93
N THR A 159 -57.87 -32.88 -25.02
CA THR A 159 -59.25 -32.55 -25.35
C THR A 159 -59.53 -31.05 -25.30
N TYR A 160 -58.82 -30.32 -24.39
CA TYR A 160 -59.06 -28.89 -24.13
C TYR A 160 -57.81 -28.05 -24.32
N PRO A 161 -57.24 -27.94 -25.52
CA PRO A 161 -55.98 -27.21 -25.79
C PRO A 161 -56.07 -25.71 -25.55
N ASN A 162 -57.28 -25.15 -25.37
CA ASN A 162 -57.51 -23.72 -25.08
C ASN A 162 -57.97 -23.48 -23.62
N SER A 163 -57.91 -24.50 -22.76
CA SER A 163 -58.26 -24.33 -21.33
C SER A 163 -57.32 -23.36 -20.65
N GLN A 164 -57.85 -22.53 -19.78
CA GLN A 164 -57.05 -21.69 -18.88
C GLN A 164 -56.12 -22.50 -17.95
N TRP A 165 -56.45 -23.78 -17.73
CA TRP A 165 -55.71 -24.72 -16.88
C TRP A 165 -54.66 -25.51 -17.65
N LEU A 166 -54.52 -25.27 -18.98
CA LEU A 166 -53.62 -26.06 -19.82
C LEU A 166 -52.19 -26.03 -19.29
N ILE A 167 -51.67 -24.83 -19.01
CA ILE A 167 -50.28 -24.66 -18.62
C ILE A 167 -49.98 -25.33 -17.28
N GLU A 168 -50.82 -25.11 -16.28
CA GLU A 168 -50.68 -25.76 -14.98
C GLU A 168 -50.88 -27.29 -15.08
N SER A 169 -51.79 -27.73 -15.93
CA SER A 169 -51.99 -29.16 -16.17
C SER A 169 -50.77 -29.81 -16.83
N GLN A 170 -50.12 -29.14 -17.77
CA GLN A 170 -48.87 -29.63 -18.34
C GLN A 170 -47.73 -29.63 -17.33
N PHE A 171 -47.68 -28.60 -16.45
CA PHE A 171 -46.67 -28.57 -15.40
C PHE A 171 -46.85 -29.74 -14.41
N ARG A 172 -48.06 -29.98 -13.89
CA ARG A 172 -48.38 -31.11 -12.99
C ARG A 172 -48.11 -32.45 -13.67
N ARG A 173 -48.50 -32.56 -14.93
CA ARG A 173 -48.20 -33.73 -15.76
C ARG A 173 -46.70 -34.01 -15.81
N GLY A 174 -45.90 -32.96 -16.06
CA GLY A 174 -44.45 -33.04 -16.03
C GLY A 174 -43.88 -33.50 -14.69
N GLU A 175 -44.40 -32.98 -13.56
CA GLU A 175 -43.98 -33.37 -12.21
C GLU A 175 -44.22 -34.88 -11.93
N ILE A 176 -45.39 -35.39 -12.34
CA ILE A 176 -45.71 -36.82 -12.15
C ILE A 176 -44.79 -37.67 -13.04
N LEU A 177 -44.61 -37.29 -14.31
CA LEU A 177 -43.78 -38.03 -15.25
C LEU A 177 -42.29 -38.02 -14.82
N PHE A 178 -41.81 -36.88 -14.33
CA PHE A 178 -40.45 -36.76 -13.82
C PHE A 178 -40.21 -37.64 -12.58
N SER A 179 -41.13 -37.61 -11.64
CA SER A 179 -41.08 -38.44 -10.42
C SER A 179 -41.08 -39.95 -10.75
N ASN A 180 -41.77 -40.33 -11.82
CA ASN A 180 -41.82 -41.71 -12.32
C ASN A 180 -40.61 -42.10 -13.19
N GLY A 181 -39.62 -41.23 -13.36
CA GLY A 181 -38.45 -41.49 -14.19
C GLY A 181 -38.69 -41.43 -15.71
N ARG A 182 -39.92 -40.99 -16.11
CA ARG A 182 -40.30 -40.83 -17.54
C ARG A 182 -39.79 -39.48 -18.07
N TYR A 183 -38.47 -39.29 -18.07
CA TYR A 183 -37.85 -37.98 -18.33
C TYR A 183 -38.15 -37.44 -19.72
N LYS A 184 -38.26 -38.29 -20.75
CA LYS A 184 -38.60 -37.84 -22.12
C LYS A 184 -40.04 -37.30 -22.19
N ASP A 185 -40.99 -37.95 -21.57
CA ASP A 185 -42.37 -37.49 -21.54
C ASP A 185 -42.52 -36.23 -20.65
N ALA A 186 -41.75 -36.14 -19.58
CA ALA A 186 -41.67 -34.95 -18.75
C ALA A 186 -41.10 -33.76 -19.53
N GLU A 187 -40.04 -33.96 -20.34
CA GLU A 187 -39.49 -32.94 -21.25
C GLU A 187 -40.59 -32.39 -22.17
N ASP A 188 -41.38 -33.25 -22.81
CA ASP A 188 -42.47 -32.83 -23.70
C ASP A 188 -43.51 -31.99 -22.94
N ALA A 189 -43.89 -32.40 -21.74
CA ALA A 189 -44.81 -31.67 -20.87
C ALA A 189 -44.25 -30.29 -20.43
N TYR A 190 -43.02 -30.22 -19.96
CA TYR A 190 -42.40 -28.94 -19.56
C TYR A 190 -42.10 -28.02 -20.75
N THR A 191 -41.77 -28.60 -21.92
CA THR A 191 -41.64 -27.82 -23.15
C THR A 191 -42.94 -27.13 -23.47
N ALA A 192 -44.09 -27.86 -23.36
CA ALA A 192 -45.41 -27.29 -23.59
C ALA A 192 -45.74 -26.12 -22.61
N VAL A 193 -45.20 -26.16 -21.37
CA VAL A 193 -45.33 -25.04 -20.38
C VAL A 193 -44.64 -23.80 -20.88
N THR A 194 -43.53 -23.93 -21.62
CA THR A 194 -42.69 -22.80 -22.08
C THR A 194 -43.12 -22.24 -23.45
N LEU A 195 -44.02 -22.91 -24.21
CA LEU A 195 -44.49 -22.49 -25.51
C LEU A 195 -45.26 -21.15 -25.50
N PRO A 196 -46.16 -20.86 -24.55
CA PRO A 196 -46.92 -19.62 -24.54
C PRO A 196 -46.06 -18.39 -24.25
N GLY A 197 -44.80 -18.56 -23.81
CA GLY A 197 -43.88 -17.47 -23.53
C GLY A 197 -43.87 -16.99 -22.06
N ALA A 198 -43.21 -15.91 -21.83
CA ALA A 198 -42.83 -15.42 -20.52
C ALA A 198 -43.95 -14.95 -19.59
N ASP A 199 -45.14 -14.75 -20.14
CA ASP A 199 -46.32 -14.29 -19.36
C ASP A 199 -47.00 -15.41 -18.57
N SER A 200 -46.55 -16.65 -18.77
CA SER A 200 -47.05 -17.80 -17.97
C SER A 200 -46.46 -17.81 -16.58
N GLY A 201 -47.29 -17.93 -15.55
CA GLY A 201 -46.84 -18.01 -14.15
C GLY A 201 -45.96 -19.24 -13.85
N TYR A 202 -45.89 -20.21 -14.75
CA TYR A 202 -45.10 -21.44 -14.62
C TYR A 202 -43.88 -21.48 -15.54
N PHE A 203 -43.59 -20.40 -16.29
CA PHE A 203 -42.56 -20.39 -17.31
C PHE A 203 -41.14 -20.66 -16.76
N ASP A 204 -40.76 -19.98 -15.71
CA ASP A 204 -39.42 -20.13 -15.12
C ASP A 204 -39.25 -21.50 -14.43
N GLN A 205 -40.29 -21.95 -13.75
CA GLN A 205 -40.33 -23.32 -13.19
C GLN A 205 -40.31 -24.38 -14.28
N GLY A 206 -41.02 -24.13 -15.38
CA GLY A 206 -41.04 -25.00 -16.55
C GLY A 206 -39.65 -25.14 -17.20
N LEU A 207 -38.94 -24.04 -17.39
CA LEU A 207 -37.55 -24.06 -17.90
C LEU A 207 -36.62 -24.81 -16.93
N TYR A 208 -36.72 -24.55 -15.64
CA TYR A 208 -35.94 -25.23 -14.63
C TYR A 208 -36.15 -26.75 -14.66
N LYS A 209 -37.42 -27.20 -14.67
CA LYS A 209 -37.76 -28.62 -14.73
C LYS A 209 -37.43 -29.28 -16.07
N LEU A 210 -37.55 -28.53 -17.17
CA LEU A 210 -37.04 -28.93 -18.48
C LEU A 210 -35.53 -29.19 -18.44
N GLY A 211 -34.78 -28.28 -17.85
CA GLY A 211 -33.33 -28.45 -17.67
C GLY A 211 -32.97 -29.71 -16.92
N TRP A 212 -33.69 -30.02 -15.79
CA TRP A 212 -33.49 -31.25 -15.06
C TRP A 212 -33.90 -32.50 -15.84
N SER A 213 -34.98 -32.42 -16.62
CA SER A 213 -35.42 -33.55 -17.45
C SER A 213 -34.38 -33.90 -18.52
N LEU A 214 -33.77 -32.90 -19.14
CA LEU A 214 -32.70 -33.06 -20.09
C LEU A 214 -31.40 -33.57 -19.43
N PHE A 215 -31.08 -33.06 -18.25
CA PHE A 215 -29.93 -33.53 -17.46
C PHE A 215 -30.03 -35.04 -17.15
N LYS A 216 -31.22 -35.49 -16.69
CA LYS A 216 -31.48 -36.89 -16.40
C LYS A 216 -31.40 -37.80 -17.66
N GLN A 217 -31.52 -37.23 -18.84
CA GLN A 217 -31.36 -37.92 -20.13
C GLN A 217 -29.89 -37.85 -20.65
N SER A 218 -28.94 -37.29 -19.88
CA SER A 218 -27.56 -37.07 -20.25
C SER A 218 -27.39 -36.16 -21.49
N ARG A 219 -28.32 -35.23 -21.71
CA ARG A 219 -28.32 -34.21 -22.74
C ARG A 219 -27.85 -32.91 -22.17
N GLY A 220 -26.53 -32.84 -21.86
CA GLY A 220 -25.89 -31.76 -21.09
C GLY A 220 -26.08 -30.38 -21.70
N ASP A 221 -25.77 -30.19 -22.98
CA ASP A 221 -25.82 -28.88 -23.68
C ASP A 221 -27.23 -28.30 -23.71
N GLU A 222 -28.23 -29.15 -23.98
CA GLU A 222 -29.62 -28.74 -24.00
C GLU A 222 -30.15 -28.43 -22.60
N SER A 223 -29.70 -29.21 -21.61
CA SER A 223 -29.96 -28.94 -20.19
C SER A 223 -29.43 -27.57 -19.76
N VAL A 224 -28.14 -27.30 -20.04
CA VAL A 224 -27.49 -26.01 -19.77
C VAL A 224 -28.24 -24.87 -20.48
N SER A 225 -28.64 -25.07 -21.75
CA SER A 225 -29.40 -24.05 -22.49
C SER A 225 -30.73 -23.72 -21.82
N ALA A 226 -31.45 -24.73 -21.31
CA ALA A 226 -32.69 -24.50 -20.58
C ALA A 226 -32.48 -23.74 -19.25
N PHE A 227 -31.47 -24.12 -18.47
CA PHE A 227 -31.12 -23.42 -17.24
C PHE A 227 -30.66 -21.98 -17.51
N LEU A 228 -29.83 -21.73 -18.51
CA LEU A 228 -29.39 -20.38 -18.84
C LEU A 228 -30.55 -19.48 -19.29
N ARG A 229 -31.51 -20.00 -20.05
CA ARG A 229 -32.74 -19.25 -20.40
C ARG A 229 -33.54 -18.85 -19.16
N MET A 230 -33.63 -19.71 -18.17
CA MET A 230 -34.27 -19.40 -16.90
C MET A 230 -33.47 -18.36 -16.10
N LEU A 231 -32.15 -18.54 -16.00
CA LEU A 231 -31.26 -17.60 -15.29
C LEU A 231 -31.26 -16.20 -15.93
N ASP A 232 -31.28 -16.10 -17.26
CA ASP A 232 -31.39 -14.82 -17.99
C ASP A 232 -32.63 -14.02 -17.52
N ARG A 233 -33.74 -14.71 -17.24
CA ARG A 233 -34.97 -14.05 -16.79
C ARG A 233 -34.98 -13.72 -15.30
N VAL A 234 -34.51 -14.65 -14.50
CA VAL A 234 -34.55 -14.49 -13.04
C VAL A 234 -33.50 -13.51 -12.54
N LEU A 235 -32.31 -13.54 -13.11
CA LEU A 235 -31.15 -12.76 -12.65
C LEU A 235 -30.96 -11.44 -13.36
N THR A 236 -31.69 -11.18 -14.48
CA THR A 236 -31.52 -9.90 -15.20
C THR A 236 -32.85 -9.17 -15.33
N ASP A 237 -32.78 -7.84 -15.25
CA ASP A 237 -33.91 -6.95 -15.49
C ASP A 237 -33.42 -5.70 -16.24
N GLY A 238 -34.10 -5.35 -17.33
CA GLY A 238 -33.76 -4.16 -18.12
C GLY A 238 -32.30 -4.15 -18.63
N GLY A 239 -31.68 -5.32 -18.84
CA GLY A 239 -30.30 -5.44 -19.26
C GLY A 239 -29.26 -5.21 -18.15
N GLN A 240 -29.67 -5.24 -16.90
CA GLN A 240 -28.80 -5.19 -15.73
C GLN A 240 -28.93 -6.46 -14.88
N LEU A 241 -27.86 -6.80 -14.19
CA LEU A 241 -27.87 -7.89 -13.20
C LEU A 241 -28.67 -7.44 -11.97
N ARG A 242 -29.66 -8.24 -11.58
CA ARG A 242 -30.44 -8.01 -10.36
C ARG A 242 -29.57 -8.27 -9.12
N ASP A 243 -29.73 -7.42 -8.12
CA ASP A 243 -29.10 -7.67 -6.82
C ASP A 243 -29.73 -8.92 -6.18
N ARG A 244 -28.89 -9.81 -5.66
CA ARG A 244 -29.30 -11.06 -5.00
C ARG A 244 -30.30 -10.83 -3.85
N GLU A 245 -30.19 -9.68 -3.15
CA GLU A 245 -31.12 -9.33 -2.05
C GLU A 245 -32.51 -9.00 -2.56
N THR A 246 -32.66 -8.58 -3.82
CA THR A 246 -33.95 -8.28 -4.44
C THR A 246 -34.68 -9.52 -4.94
N LEU A 247 -33.98 -10.64 -5.04
CA LEU A 247 -34.60 -11.91 -5.43
C LEU A 247 -35.43 -12.47 -4.29
N THR A 248 -36.60 -13.04 -4.64
CA THR A 248 -37.41 -13.82 -3.69
C THR A 248 -36.67 -15.10 -3.28
N ARG A 249 -37.06 -15.71 -2.19
CA ARG A 249 -36.46 -16.98 -1.75
C ARG A 249 -36.56 -18.08 -2.81
N PRO A 250 -37.73 -18.32 -3.46
CA PRO A 250 -37.81 -19.30 -4.55
C PRO A 250 -36.86 -18.97 -5.73
N GLU A 251 -36.79 -17.71 -6.16
CA GLU A 251 -35.89 -17.31 -7.25
C GLU A 251 -34.41 -17.60 -6.90
N ARG A 252 -33.98 -17.34 -5.68
CA ARG A 252 -32.63 -17.68 -5.23
C ARG A 252 -32.36 -19.17 -5.26
N GLU A 253 -33.29 -19.97 -4.66
CA GLU A 253 -33.16 -21.43 -4.60
C GLU A 253 -33.10 -22.04 -6.02
N LEU A 254 -33.98 -21.60 -6.93
CA LEU A 254 -33.96 -22.04 -8.33
C LEU A 254 -32.67 -21.68 -9.05
N SER A 255 -32.20 -20.46 -8.85
CA SER A 255 -30.95 -19.98 -9.49
C SER A 255 -29.72 -20.72 -8.98
N ASP A 256 -29.59 -20.89 -7.67
CA ASP A 256 -28.46 -21.59 -7.05
C ASP A 256 -28.41 -23.05 -7.49
N ASP A 257 -29.58 -23.73 -7.55
CA ASP A 257 -29.66 -25.13 -7.98
C ASP A 257 -29.37 -25.30 -9.50
N ALA A 258 -29.87 -24.38 -10.33
CA ALA A 258 -29.60 -24.39 -11.74
C ALA A 258 -28.09 -24.15 -12.02
N MET A 259 -27.46 -23.19 -11.32
CA MET A 259 -26.01 -22.97 -11.45
C MET A 259 -25.22 -24.19 -10.99
N ARG A 260 -25.66 -24.87 -9.93
CA ARG A 260 -25.05 -26.12 -9.48
C ARG A 260 -25.20 -27.23 -10.54
N ALA A 261 -26.37 -27.36 -11.18
CA ALA A 261 -26.59 -28.33 -12.24
C ALA A 261 -25.70 -28.06 -13.46
N ILE A 262 -25.55 -26.78 -13.85
CA ILE A 262 -24.63 -26.35 -14.89
C ILE A 262 -23.19 -26.71 -14.53
N ALA A 263 -22.79 -26.42 -13.28
CA ALA A 263 -21.44 -26.74 -12.80
C ALA A 263 -21.16 -28.25 -12.82
N ILE A 264 -22.14 -29.07 -12.43
CA ILE A 264 -22.03 -30.53 -12.49
C ILE A 264 -21.84 -30.96 -13.94
N THR A 265 -22.68 -30.45 -14.87
CA THR A 265 -22.60 -30.80 -16.29
C THR A 265 -21.21 -30.52 -16.86
N TYR A 266 -20.66 -29.32 -16.64
CA TYR A 266 -19.33 -28.98 -17.11
C TYR A 266 -18.22 -29.74 -16.39
N SER A 267 -18.39 -30.05 -15.07
CA SER A 267 -17.37 -30.82 -14.34
C SER A 267 -17.20 -32.26 -14.83
N ASP A 268 -18.20 -32.80 -15.53
CA ASP A 268 -18.19 -34.16 -16.09
C ASP A 268 -17.64 -34.20 -17.53
N ILE A 269 -17.37 -33.04 -18.13
CA ILE A 269 -16.72 -32.89 -19.44
C ILE A 269 -15.30 -32.33 -19.19
N ASP A 270 -14.91 -31.24 -19.85
CA ASP A 270 -13.58 -30.62 -19.73
C ASP A 270 -13.57 -29.41 -18.78
N GLY A 271 -14.59 -29.26 -17.93
CA GLY A 271 -14.65 -28.24 -16.89
C GLY A 271 -14.71 -26.80 -17.43
N PRO A 272 -13.76 -25.94 -17.04
CA PRO A 272 -13.78 -24.54 -17.42
C PRO A 272 -13.57 -24.30 -18.92
N GLU A 273 -12.84 -25.18 -19.64
CA GLU A 273 -12.64 -25.08 -21.08
C GLU A 273 -13.97 -25.18 -21.85
N SER A 274 -14.76 -26.21 -21.57
CA SER A 274 -16.09 -26.37 -22.19
C SER A 274 -17.06 -25.26 -21.80
N MET A 275 -16.96 -24.74 -20.57
CA MET A 275 -17.75 -23.58 -20.14
C MET A 275 -17.35 -22.33 -20.93
N ASP A 276 -16.04 -22.09 -21.14
CA ASP A 276 -15.54 -20.96 -21.92
C ASP A 276 -16.02 -21.00 -23.37
N GLU A 277 -15.98 -22.16 -24.01
CA GLU A 277 -16.48 -22.35 -25.37
C GLU A 277 -17.97 -22.02 -25.47
N ALA A 278 -18.79 -22.54 -24.57
CA ALA A 278 -20.21 -22.26 -24.54
C ALA A 278 -20.55 -20.79 -24.29
N MET A 279 -19.76 -20.11 -23.43
CA MET A 279 -19.94 -18.68 -23.17
C MET A 279 -19.48 -17.84 -24.36
N LEU A 280 -18.49 -18.29 -25.14
CA LEU A 280 -18.08 -17.63 -26.40
C LEU A 280 -19.15 -17.69 -27.47
N GLU A 281 -19.77 -18.85 -27.65
CA GLU A 281 -20.82 -19.05 -28.68
C GLU A 281 -22.10 -18.27 -28.34
N ARG A 282 -22.51 -18.27 -27.10
CA ARG A 282 -23.75 -17.64 -26.63
C ARG A 282 -23.61 -16.12 -26.41
N GLY A 283 -22.41 -15.61 -26.16
CA GLY A 283 -22.16 -14.33 -25.51
C GLY A 283 -22.22 -14.47 -23.99
N ASP A 284 -21.37 -13.72 -23.27
CA ASP A 284 -21.31 -13.79 -21.80
C ASP A 284 -22.57 -13.20 -21.16
N PRO A 285 -23.33 -13.97 -20.38
CA PRO A 285 -24.40 -13.40 -19.59
C PRO A 285 -23.85 -12.52 -18.46
N LEU A 286 -24.63 -11.55 -17.98
CA LEU A 286 -24.23 -10.63 -16.92
C LEU A 286 -23.82 -11.34 -15.61
N TYR A 287 -24.36 -12.52 -15.39
CA TYR A 287 -24.09 -13.39 -14.23
C TYR A 287 -22.99 -14.44 -14.51
N ALA A 288 -22.26 -14.35 -15.63
CA ALA A 288 -21.24 -15.34 -15.98
C ALA A 288 -20.27 -15.64 -14.82
N HIS A 289 -19.82 -14.61 -14.09
CA HIS A 289 -18.95 -14.80 -12.92
C HIS A 289 -19.49 -15.79 -11.90
N GLN A 290 -20.82 -15.85 -11.70
CA GLN A 290 -21.47 -16.78 -10.76
C GLN A 290 -21.42 -18.24 -11.26
N LEU A 291 -21.41 -18.45 -12.56
CA LEU A 291 -21.27 -19.79 -13.16
C LEU A 291 -19.89 -20.37 -12.88
N TYR A 292 -18.83 -19.58 -13.14
CA TYR A 292 -17.45 -20.00 -12.84
C TYR A 292 -17.22 -20.15 -11.34
N GLU A 293 -17.85 -19.30 -10.54
CA GLU A 293 -17.82 -19.41 -9.08
C GLU A 293 -18.48 -20.70 -8.62
N SER A 294 -19.65 -21.07 -9.18
CA SER A 294 -20.36 -22.31 -8.87
C SER A 294 -19.52 -23.54 -9.26
N LEU A 295 -18.88 -23.53 -10.43
CA LEU A 295 -18.00 -24.63 -10.88
C LEU A 295 -16.79 -24.78 -9.93
N GLY A 296 -16.11 -23.66 -9.61
CA GLY A 296 -14.97 -23.67 -8.69
C GLY A 296 -15.38 -24.15 -7.29
N ASN A 297 -16.54 -23.72 -6.78
CA ASN A 297 -17.08 -24.18 -5.50
C ASN A 297 -17.35 -25.69 -5.49
N LEU A 298 -17.93 -26.21 -6.57
CA LEU A 298 -18.16 -27.65 -6.73
C LEU A 298 -16.84 -28.44 -6.65
N TYR A 299 -15.79 -27.92 -7.28
CA TYR A 299 -14.46 -28.53 -7.21
C TYR A 299 -13.84 -28.43 -5.81
N ILE A 300 -14.04 -27.31 -5.09
CA ILE A 300 -13.63 -27.19 -3.68
C ILE A 300 -14.33 -28.23 -2.80
N GLU A 301 -15.64 -28.41 -2.97
CA GLU A 301 -16.43 -29.42 -2.25
C GLU A 301 -15.90 -30.86 -2.50
N LYS A 302 -15.38 -31.09 -3.71
CA LYS A 302 -14.78 -32.37 -4.12
C LYS A 302 -13.26 -32.45 -3.81
N GLU A 303 -12.69 -31.49 -3.12
CA GLU A 303 -11.24 -31.38 -2.81
C GLU A 303 -10.34 -31.33 -4.08
N ARG A 304 -10.90 -30.98 -5.23
CA ARG A 304 -10.20 -30.80 -6.51
C ARG A 304 -9.69 -29.37 -6.63
N TYR A 305 -8.72 -29.01 -5.79
CA TYR A 305 -8.30 -27.62 -5.63
C TYR A 305 -7.63 -27.00 -6.87
N GLN A 306 -6.93 -27.79 -7.69
CA GLN A 306 -6.34 -27.28 -8.95
C GLN A 306 -7.43 -26.95 -9.96
N ASP A 307 -8.41 -27.84 -10.11
CA ASP A 307 -9.52 -27.60 -11.02
C ASP A 307 -10.39 -26.42 -10.56
N ALA A 308 -10.56 -26.27 -9.25
CA ALA A 308 -11.24 -25.10 -8.69
C ALA A 308 -10.50 -23.81 -9.02
N ALA A 309 -9.18 -23.81 -8.88
CA ALA A 309 -8.34 -22.65 -9.23
C ALA A 309 -8.45 -22.31 -10.73
N LEU A 310 -8.40 -23.31 -11.60
CA LEU A 310 -8.56 -23.13 -13.06
C LEU A 310 -9.94 -22.55 -13.39
N ALA A 311 -10.99 -23.03 -12.73
CA ALA A 311 -12.34 -22.52 -12.96
C ALA A 311 -12.47 -21.04 -12.57
N PHE A 312 -11.93 -20.63 -11.41
CA PHE A 312 -11.94 -19.23 -11.00
C PHE A 312 -11.07 -18.35 -11.92
N GLU A 313 -9.90 -18.86 -12.31
CA GLU A 313 -8.96 -18.12 -13.15
C GLU A 313 -9.49 -17.92 -14.57
N ALA A 314 -10.24 -18.89 -15.11
CA ALA A 314 -10.81 -18.82 -16.45
C ALA A 314 -11.62 -17.53 -16.66
N PHE A 315 -12.53 -17.20 -15.71
CA PHE A 315 -13.26 -15.94 -15.78
C PHE A 315 -12.35 -14.71 -15.67
N ALA A 316 -11.40 -14.73 -14.74
CA ALA A 316 -10.50 -13.60 -14.50
C ALA A 316 -9.60 -13.32 -15.71
N LYS A 317 -9.19 -14.34 -16.44
CA LYS A 317 -8.45 -14.23 -17.72
C LYS A 317 -9.31 -13.70 -18.86
N ARG A 318 -10.54 -14.18 -18.93
CA ARG A 318 -11.48 -13.86 -20.01
C ARG A 318 -12.02 -12.44 -19.92
N ARG A 319 -12.28 -11.95 -18.70
CA ARG A 319 -12.90 -10.64 -18.43
C ARG A 319 -12.12 -9.87 -17.37
N PRO A 320 -10.85 -9.53 -17.64
CA PRO A 320 -9.98 -8.86 -16.66
C PRO A 320 -10.51 -7.49 -16.23
N GLU A 321 -11.28 -6.83 -17.10
CA GLU A 321 -11.95 -5.55 -16.85
C GLU A 321 -13.17 -5.68 -15.92
N SER A 322 -13.70 -6.88 -15.71
CA SER A 322 -14.88 -7.10 -14.88
C SER A 322 -14.63 -6.76 -13.40
N ARG A 323 -15.61 -6.11 -12.76
CA ARG A 323 -15.56 -5.85 -11.31
C ARG A 323 -15.43 -7.12 -10.46
N TYR A 324 -15.83 -8.27 -10.99
CA TYR A 324 -15.81 -9.56 -10.28
C TYR A 324 -14.52 -10.35 -10.49
N ALA A 325 -13.75 -9.99 -11.52
CA ALA A 325 -12.55 -10.74 -11.90
C ALA A 325 -11.45 -10.75 -10.81
N PRO A 326 -11.16 -9.64 -10.10
CA PRO A 326 -10.17 -9.66 -9.01
C PRO A 326 -10.53 -10.62 -7.88
N SER A 327 -11.80 -10.69 -7.48
CA SER A 327 -12.23 -11.59 -6.43
C SER A 327 -12.08 -13.06 -6.81
N LEU A 328 -12.40 -13.41 -8.08
CA LEU A 328 -12.21 -14.77 -8.59
C LEU A 328 -10.71 -15.11 -8.71
N GLN A 329 -9.86 -14.17 -9.11
CA GLN A 329 -8.41 -14.37 -9.10
C GLN A 329 -7.86 -14.59 -7.68
N MET A 330 -8.41 -13.91 -6.67
CA MET A 330 -8.04 -14.19 -5.28
C MET A 330 -8.50 -15.58 -4.84
N ARG A 331 -9.67 -16.02 -5.28
CA ARG A 331 -10.14 -17.40 -5.02
C ARG A 331 -9.27 -18.46 -5.69
N THR A 332 -8.69 -18.15 -6.85
CA THR A 332 -7.64 -19.01 -7.47
C THR A 332 -6.48 -19.23 -6.50
N ILE A 333 -5.95 -18.15 -5.92
CA ILE A 333 -4.84 -18.19 -4.96
C ILE A 333 -5.24 -18.98 -3.70
N GLU A 334 -6.45 -18.76 -3.19
CA GLU A 334 -6.99 -19.48 -2.03
C GLU A 334 -7.13 -20.99 -2.29
N ALA A 335 -7.61 -21.35 -3.49
CA ALA A 335 -7.74 -22.76 -3.89
C ALA A 335 -6.38 -23.45 -3.92
N TYR A 336 -5.38 -22.82 -4.53
CA TYR A 336 -4.00 -23.33 -4.51
C TYR A 336 -3.43 -23.45 -3.09
N SER A 337 -3.73 -22.46 -2.24
CA SER A 337 -3.31 -22.48 -0.83
C SER A 337 -3.93 -23.64 -0.05
N LYS A 338 -5.25 -23.86 -0.21
CA LYS A 338 -5.97 -24.97 0.41
C LYS A 338 -5.46 -26.33 -0.06
N GLY A 339 -5.07 -26.43 -1.32
CA GLY A 339 -4.47 -27.64 -1.90
C GLY A 339 -2.99 -27.85 -1.54
N GLY A 340 -2.33 -26.90 -0.88
CA GLY A 340 -0.91 -27.00 -0.50
C GLY A 340 0.06 -26.77 -1.65
N PHE A 341 -0.36 -26.15 -2.75
CA PHE A 341 0.44 -25.88 -3.97
C PHE A 341 1.22 -24.57 -3.86
N ALA A 342 2.24 -24.54 -3.01
CA ALA A 342 2.98 -23.31 -2.67
C ALA A 342 3.54 -22.55 -3.90
N SER A 343 4.04 -23.26 -4.93
CA SER A 343 4.54 -22.62 -6.16
C SER A 343 3.41 -21.94 -6.93
N LEU A 344 2.25 -22.60 -7.07
CA LEU A 344 1.10 -22.06 -7.78
C LEU A 344 0.47 -20.88 -7.03
N VAL A 345 0.57 -20.82 -5.70
CA VAL A 345 0.20 -19.63 -4.91
C VAL A 345 1.03 -18.43 -5.33
N ILE A 346 2.34 -18.59 -5.47
CA ILE A 346 3.23 -17.50 -5.90
C ILE A 346 2.91 -17.08 -7.34
N GLU A 347 2.75 -18.02 -8.25
CA GLU A 347 2.35 -17.74 -9.64
C GLU A 347 0.99 -17.02 -9.70
N GLY A 348 0.02 -17.46 -8.91
CA GLY A 348 -1.30 -16.82 -8.82
C GLY A 348 -1.23 -15.38 -8.29
N LYS A 349 -0.37 -15.11 -7.29
CA LYS A 349 -0.12 -13.75 -6.80
C LYS A 349 0.56 -12.87 -7.85
N GLN A 350 1.53 -13.41 -8.61
CA GLN A 350 2.16 -12.70 -9.72
C GLN A 350 1.14 -12.35 -10.79
N ALA A 351 0.31 -13.32 -11.18
CA ALA A 351 -0.76 -13.10 -12.15
C ALA A 351 -1.78 -12.04 -11.68
N PHE A 352 -2.09 -12.02 -10.37
CA PHE A 352 -2.94 -10.97 -9.80
C PHE A 352 -2.30 -9.59 -9.95
N VAL A 353 -1.03 -9.45 -9.55
CA VAL A 353 -0.33 -8.16 -9.64
C VAL A 353 -0.19 -7.70 -11.08
N GLU A 354 0.15 -8.59 -12.01
CA GLU A 354 0.30 -8.25 -13.43
C GLU A 354 -1.03 -7.83 -14.07
N ARG A 355 -2.13 -8.48 -13.70
CA ARG A 355 -3.46 -8.21 -14.29
C ARG A 355 -4.14 -6.97 -13.70
N TYR A 356 -3.89 -6.70 -12.41
CA TYR A 356 -4.58 -5.63 -11.67
C TYR A 356 -3.63 -4.54 -11.17
N ALA A 357 -2.41 -4.42 -11.73
CA ALA A 357 -1.55 -3.25 -11.50
C ALA A 357 -2.24 -1.96 -11.96
N PHE A 358 -1.95 -0.84 -11.30
CA PHE A 358 -2.48 0.45 -11.74
C PHE A 358 -2.08 0.73 -13.19
N GLY A 359 -3.06 1.17 -13.99
CA GLY A 359 -2.90 1.33 -15.44
C GLY A 359 -3.32 0.13 -16.28
N SER A 360 -3.72 -1.02 -15.66
CA SER A 360 -4.32 -2.15 -16.37
C SER A 360 -5.74 -1.84 -16.84
N GLU A 361 -6.30 -2.72 -17.68
CA GLU A 361 -7.67 -2.61 -18.19
C GLU A 361 -8.72 -2.50 -17.08
N PHE A 362 -8.50 -3.14 -15.95
CA PHE A 362 -9.39 -3.04 -14.79
C PHE A 362 -9.55 -1.59 -14.30
N TRP A 363 -8.45 -0.83 -14.27
CA TRP A 363 -8.44 0.56 -13.80
C TRP A 363 -8.76 1.60 -14.88
N ALA A 364 -8.94 1.20 -16.14
CA ALA A 364 -9.22 2.14 -17.24
C ALA A 364 -10.49 2.98 -17.01
N GLN A 365 -11.45 2.45 -16.26
CA GLN A 365 -12.74 3.10 -15.97
C GLN A 365 -13.02 3.20 -14.46
N ARG A 366 -12.00 2.99 -13.62
CA ARG A 366 -12.14 2.97 -12.15
C ARG A 366 -11.02 3.72 -11.48
N THR A 367 -11.34 4.26 -10.33
CA THR A 367 -10.40 4.85 -9.38
C THR A 367 -10.21 3.92 -8.19
N VAL A 368 -9.24 4.21 -7.34
CA VAL A 368 -9.01 3.44 -6.09
C VAL A 368 -10.23 3.53 -5.15
N GLN A 369 -10.98 4.62 -5.20
CA GLN A 369 -12.20 4.79 -4.42
C GLN A 369 -13.34 3.88 -4.88
N ASP A 370 -13.37 3.48 -6.15
CA ASP A 370 -14.38 2.59 -6.72
C ASP A 370 -14.11 1.10 -6.41
N ALA A 371 -12.86 0.74 -6.12
CA ALA A 371 -12.43 -0.63 -5.81
C ALA A 371 -11.28 -0.65 -4.79
N PRO A 372 -11.49 -0.14 -3.57
CA PRO A 372 -10.45 -0.06 -2.54
C PRO A 372 -9.94 -1.44 -2.10
N GLU A 373 -10.79 -2.46 -2.16
CA GLU A 373 -10.44 -3.84 -1.84
C GLU A 373 -9.43 -4.42 -2.84
N VAL A 374 -9.53 -4.09 -4.14
CA VAL A 374 -8.59 -4.55 -5.16
C VAL A 374 -7.23 -3.87 -4.98
N ALA A 375 -7.21 -2.59 -4.64
CA ALA A 375 -5.97 -1.87 -4.33
C ALA A 375 -5.29 -2.46 -3.08
N ALA A 376 -6.06 -2.81 -2.05
CA ALA A 376 -5.54 -3.46 -0.85
C ALA A 376 -4.97 -4.86 -1.15
N GLN A 377 -5.66 -5.65 -1.99
CA GLN A 377 -5.19 -6.97 -2.45
C GLN A 377 -3.92 -6.84 -3.30
N LEU A 378 -3.84 -5.83 -4.18
CA LEU A 378 -2.64 -5.54 -4.97
C LEU A 378 -1.44 -5.28 -4.06
N LYS A 379 -1.59 -4.39 -3.06
CA LYS A 379 -0.54 -4.10 -2.07
C LYS A 379 -0.11 -5.35 -1.32
N SER A 380 -1.07 -6.15 -0.84
CA SER A 380 -0.79 -7.38 -0.10
C SER A 380 -0.02 -8.39 -0.95
N ASN A 381 -0.46 -8.63 -2.18
CA ASN A 381 0.21 -9.59 -3.07
C ASN A 381 1.62 -9.13 -3.47
N GLN A 382 1.84 -7.82 -3.72
CA GLN A 382 3.17 -7.26 -3.98
C GLN A 382 4.10 -7.45 -2.77
N LYS A 383 3.60 -7.20 -1.56
CA LYS A 383 4.35 -7.39 -0.31
C LYS A 383 4.73 -8.85 -0.12
N ASP A 384 3.76 -9.76 -0.25
CA ASP A 384 4.00 -11.19 -0.08
C ASP A 384 5.03 -11.73 -1.07
N LEU A 385 4.99 -11.28 -2.34
CA LEU A 385 5.96 -11.64 -3.37
C LEU A 385 7.36 -11.11 -3.03
N ALA A 386 7.46 -9.86 -2.58
CA ALA A 386 8.72 -9.25 -2.18
C ALA A 386 9.36 -10.00 -1.01
N GLU A 387 8.57 -10.26 0.05
CA GLU A 387 9.02 -10.99 1.25
C GLU A 387 9.41 -12.43 0.92
N TYR A 388 8.62 -13.13 0.09
CA TYR A 388 8.92 -14.48 -0.35
C TYR A 388 10.29 -14.57 -1.06
N HIS A 389 10.51 -13.71 -2.07
CA HIS A 389 11.74 -13.70 -2.82
C HIS A 389 12.94 -13.25 -1.96
N TYR A 390 12.73 -12.32 -1.03
CA TYR A 390 13.78 -11.89 -0.12
C TYR A 390 14.17 -13.01 0.86
N ALA A 391 13.20 -13.68 1.46
CA ALA A 391 13.46 -14.83 2.33
C ALA A 391 14.20 -15.97 1.57
N LEU A 392 13.82 -16.21 0.32
CA LEU A 392 14.50 -17.18 -0.54
C LEU A 392 15.94 -16.74 -0.84
N ALA A 393 16.14 -15.46 -1.17
CA ALA A 393 17.46 -14.88 -1.41
C ALA A 393 18.37 -14.96 -0.19
N GLN A 394 17.83 -14.70 1.01
CA GLN A 394 18.60 -14.84 2.26
C GLN A 394 19.03 -16.29 2.52
N LYS A 395 18.22 -17.26 2.10
CA LYS A 395 18.50 -18.69 2.28
C LYS A 395 19.54 -19.22 1.28
N ASP A 396 19.36 -18.90 -0.01
CA ASP A 396 20.16 -19.50 -1.08
C ASP A 396 21.23 -18.57 -1.66
N LYS A 397 21.22 -17.29 -1.27
CA LYS A 397 22.15 -16.24 -1.70
C LYS A 397 22.22 -16.04 -3.23
N LYS A 398 21.15 -16.40 -3.96
CA LYS A 398 21.10 -16.25 -5.41
C LYS A 398 20.70 -14.83 -5.79
N VAL A 399 21.42 -14.28 -6.78
CA VAL A 399 21.21 -12.92 -7.29
C VAL A 399 19.83 -12.76 -7.92
N GLU A 400 19.31 -13.81 -8.55
CA GLU A 400 17.98 -13.81 -9.17
C GLU A 400 16.88 -13.53 -8.16
N ASN A 401 16.97 -14.13 -6.96
CA ASN A 401 16.00 -13.94 -5.90
C ASN A 401 16.08 -12.54 -5.28
N TYR A 402 17.27 -11.98 -5.09
CA TYR A 402 17.44 -10.57 -4.69
C TYR A 402 16.86 -9.62 -5.74
N THR A 403 17.09 -9.91 -7.02
CA THR A 403 16.56 -9.10 -8.13
C THR A 403 15.03 -9.13 -8.16
N ALA A 404 14.45 -10.32 -7.97
CA ALA A 404 12.98 -10.46 -7.89
C ALA A 404 12.40 -9.71 -6.69
N ALA A 405 13.01 -9.86 -5.51
CA ALA A 405 12.59 -9.12 -4.32
C ALA A 405 12.64 -7.59 -4.53
N ALA A 406 13.76 -7.10 -5.07
CA ALA A 406 13.91 -5.67 -5.38
C ALA A 406 12.87 -5.17 -6.39
N ARG A 407 12.53 -5.98 -7.41
CA ARG A 407 11.46 -5.65 -8.38
C ARG A 407 10.12 -5.46 -7.68
N TRP A 408 9.74 -6.35 -6.77
CA TRP A 408 8.44 -6.30 -6.11
C TRP A 408 8.35 -5.18 -5.07
N TYR A 409 9.43 -4.92 -4.31
CA TYR A 409 9.47 -3.75 -3.42
C TYR A 409 9.37 -2.43 -4.20
N ARG A 410 10.04 -2.30 -5.36
CA ARG A 410 9.88 -1.13 -6.23
C ARG A 410 8.46 -1.01 -6.76
N ALA A 411 7.89 -2.09 -7.27
CA ALA A 411 6.50 -2.09 -7.74
C ALA A 411 5.51 -1.62 -6.66
N MET A 412 5.74 -2.03 -5.40
CA MET A 412 4.93 -1.59 -4.27
C MET A 412 5.09 -0.09 -3.99
N LEU A 413 6.33 0.42 -4.00
CA LEU A 413 6.62 1.83 -3.78
C LEU A 413 6.07 2.71 -4.91
N ASP A 414 6.13 2.24 -6.15
CA ASP A 414 5.60 2.94 -7.32
C ASP A 414 4.06 2.96 -7.30
N SER A 415 3.44 1.86 -6.88
CA SER A 415 1.98 1.76 -6.77
C SER A 415 1.42 2.59 -5.61
N PHE A 416 2.14 2.67 -4.49
CA PHE A 416 1.67 3.29 -3.24
C PHE A 416 2.69 4.28 -2.66
N PRO A 417 3.03 5.37 -3.38
CA PRO A 417 4.10 6.29 -2.96
C PRO A 417 3.78 7.06 -1.66
N GLN A 418 2.50 7.21 -1.31
CA GLN A 418 2.04 7.91 -0.12
C GLN A 418 1.69 6.97 1.05
N ASP A 419 2.05 5.69 0.92
CA ASP A 419 1.77 4.72 1.98
C ASP A 419 2.57 5.04 3.25
N PRO A 420 1.95 5.01 4.44
CA PRO A 420 2.67 5.22 5.70
C PRO A 420 3.83 4.24 5.93
N GLU A 421 3.78 3.04 5.32
CA GLU A 421 4.85 2.04 5.38
C GLU A 421 5.92 2.22 4.29
N ALA A 422 5.75 3.16 3.35
CA ALA A 422 6.70 3.38 2.25
C ALA A 422 8.16 3.60 2.74
N PRO A 423 8.42 4.36 3.83
CA PRO A 423 9.79 4.50 4.33
C PRO A 423 10.39 3.17 4.80
N ALA A 424 9.60 2.34 5.49
CA ALA A 424 10.06 1.03 5.96
C ALA A 424 10.29 0.07 4.78
N THR A 425 9.40 0.09 3.80
CA THR A 425 9.51 -0.71 2.56
C THR A 425 10.75 -0.32 1.76
N ARG A 426 11.02 0.99 1.62
CA ARG A 426 12.20 1.50 0.92
C ARG A 426 13.48 1.16 1.67
N PHE A 427 13.46 1.21 3.00
CA PHE A 427 14.57 0.75 3.82
C PHE A 427 14.90 -0.72 3.53
N THR A 428 13.89 -1.60 3.49
CA THR A 428 14.08 -3.02 3.18
C THR A 428 14.57 -3.22 1.74
N LEU A 429 14.09 -2.42 0.77
CA LEU A 429 14.65 -2.42 -0.58
C LEU A 429 16.15 -2.11 -0.56
N GLY A 430 16.57 -1.13 0.23
CA GLY A 430 17.97 -0.81 0.46
C GLY A 430 18.77 -2.02 1.00
N GLU A 431 18.19 -2.75 1.98
CA GLU A 431 18.80 -3.97 2.53
C GLU A 431 18.95 -5.06 1.45
N VAL A 432 17.91 -5.31 0.66
CA VAL A 432 17.95 -6.27 -0.46
C VAL A 432 19.04 -5.93 -1.46
N LEU A 433 19.15 -4.65 -1.83
CA LEU A 433 20.16 -4.16 -2.77
C LEU A 433 21.57 -4.26 -2.18
N PHE A 434 21.73 -3.93 -0.90
CA PHE A 434 22.99 -4.02 -0.21
C PHE A 434 23.48 -5.48 -0.11
N GLU A 435 22.62 -6.40 0.30
CA GLU A 435 22.94 -7.82 0.40
C GLU A 435 23.26 -8.45 -0.96
N SER A 436 22.67 -7.94 -2.05
CA SER A 436 22.96 -8.38 -3.41
C SER A 436 24.24 -7.78 -3.99
N GLY A 437 24.94 -6.89 -3.27
CA GLY A 437 26.14 -6.20 -3.73
C GLY A 437 25.87 -5.00 -4.64
N ARG A 438 24.62 -4.56 -4.80
CA ARG A 438 24.22 -3.39 -5.59
C ARG A 438 24.32 -2.11 -4.75
N PHE A 439 25.53 -1.85 -4.21
CA PHE A 439 25.75 -0.82 -3.19
C PHE A 439 25.39 0.61 -3.65
N ALA A 440 25.62 0.93 -4.93
CA ALA A 440 25.27 2.25 -5.46
C ALA A 440 23.75 2.52 -5.45
N GLU A 441 22.94 1.50 -5.73
CA GLU A 441 21.49 1.59 -5.66
C GLU A 441 21.01 1.57 -4.22
N ALA A 442 21.63 0.73 -3.38
CA ALA A 442 21.33 0.69 -1.95
C ALA A 442 21.55 2.06 -1.30
N ALA A 443 22.67 2.74 -1.60
CA ALA A 443 22.95 4.08 -1.08
C ALA A 443 21.81 5.06 -1.39
N ARG A 444 21.32 5.08 -2.64
CA ARG A 444 20.24 5.97 -3.07
C ARG A 444 18.91 5.67 -2.34
N GLU A 445 18.54 4.37 -2.25
CA GLU A 445 17.30 4.00 -1.57
C GLU A 445 17.36 4.32 -0.07
N TYR A 446 18.55 4.16 0.54
CA TYR A 446 18.76 4.53 1.94
C TYR A 446 18.73 6.05 2.15
N GLU A 447 19.33 6.86 1.25
CA GLU A 447 19.28 8.32 1.33
C GLU A 447 17.85 8.83 1.15
N THR A 448 17.11 8.33 0.14
CA THR A 448 15.70 8.65 -0.02
C THR A 448 14.91 8.28 1.24
N THR A 449 15.20 7.11 1.84
CA THR A 449 14.56 6.72 3.10
C THR A 449 14.87 7.69 4.24
N ALA A 450 16.11 8.16 4.32
CA ALA A 450 16.57 9.01 5.43
C ALA A 450 16.04 10.44 5.33
N TYR A 451 15.91 11.00 4.11
CA TYR A 451 15.80 12.44 3.91
C TYR A 451 14.54 12.90 3.17
N ASP A 452 13.93 12.05 2.34
CA ASP A 452 12.80 12.45 1.49
C ASP A 452 11.42 12.22 2.14
N TYR A 453 11.38 11.55 3.29
CA TYR A 453 10.16 11.34 4.06
C TYR A 453 10.14 12.19 5.33
N PRO A 454 8.95 12.46 5.91
CA PRO A 454 8.85 13.00 7.26
C PRO A 454 9.61 12.12 8.25
N LEU A 455 10.08 12.72 9.36
CA LEU A 455 10.87 12.00 10.35
C LEU A 455 10.17 10.71 10.81
N HIS A 456 10.87 9.59 10.69
CA HIS A 456 10.36 8.27 11.04
C HIS A 456 11.45 7.41 11.71
N PRO A 457 11.09 6.32 12.40
CA PRO A 457 12.05 5.54 13.22
C PRO A 457 13.25 4.94 12.45
N LYS A 458 13.12 4.73 11.14
CA LYS A 458 14.19 4.17 10.31
C LYS A 458 15.12 5.22 9.68
N ALA A 459 14.79 6.51 9.76
CA ALA A 459 15.52 7.57 9.06
C ALA A 459 17.02 7.60 9.40
N ALA A 460 17.37 7.65 10.68
CA ALA A 460 18.77 7.69 11.10
C ALA A 460 19.54 6.41 10.73
N ALA A 461 18.90 5.24 10.89
CA ALA A 461 19.49 3.97 10.48
C ALA A 461 19.73 3.91 8.96
N ALA A 462 18.79 4.43 8.17
CA ALA A 462 18.93 4.52 6.72
C ALA A 462 20.10 5.45 6.30
N GLY A 463 20.17 6.65 6.89
CA GLY A 463 21.28 7.56 6.62
C GLY A 463 22.65 6.91 6.92
N TYR A 464 22.76 6.20 8.03
CA TYR A 464 23.99 5.48 8.35
C TYR A 464 24.26 4.32 7.37
N ALA A 465 23.24 3.54 6.99
CA ALA A 465 23.37 2.46 6.02
C ALA A 465 23.79 2.97 4.62
N ALA A 466 23.36 4.18 4.23
CA ALA A 466 23.84 4.82 3.02
C ALA A 466 25.35 5.02 3.04
N LEU A 467 25.88 5.53 4.15
CA LEU A 467 27.34 5.73 4.31
C LEU A 467 28.12 4.42 4.22
N VAL A 468 27.59 3.36 4.81
CA VAL A 468 28.19 2.02 4.71
C VAL A 468 28.17 1.54 3.26
N SER A 469 27.10 1.85 2.52
CA SER A 469 26.98 1.51 1.09
C SER A 469 27.98 2.29 0.24
N TYR A 470 28.20 3.58 0.52
CA TYR A 470 29.25 4.38 -0.10
C TYR A 470 30.63 3.75 0.09
N GLN A 471 30.95 3.40 1.34
CA GLN A 471 32.22 2.77 1.69
C GLN A 471 32.44 1.42 1.00
N LYS A 472 31.37 0.63 0.85
CA LYS A 472 31.45 -0.70 0.20
C LYS A 472 31.60 -0.60 -1.31
N HIS A 473 30.99 0.41 -1.94
CA HIS A 473 31.06 0.57 -3.39
C HIS A 473 32.37 1.21 -3.87
N GLU A 474 32.94 2.13 -3.11
CA GLU A 474 34.11 2.92 -3.50
C GLU A 474 35.29 2.08 -3.99
N PRO A 475 35.70 0.95 -3.31
CA PRO A 475 36.81 0.12 -3.77
C PRO A 475 36.55 -0.60 -5.10
N THR A 476 35.30 -0.65 -5.56
CA THR A 476 34.94 -1.29 -6.84
C THR A 476 35.12 -0.33 -8.03
N LEU A 477 35.37 0.93 -7.74
CA LEU A 477 35.54 2.01 -8.73
C LEU A 477 37.00 2.38 -8.90
N GLN A 478 37.33 3.06 -10.01
CA GLN A 478 38.68 3.55 -10.30
C GLN A 478 38.63 4.94 -10.96
N GLY A 479 39.72 5.71 -10.82
CA GLY A 479 39.90 7.00 -11.48
C GLY A 479 38.83 8.02 -11.11
N GLU A 480 38.32 8.72 -12.09
CA GLU A 480 37.37 9.81 -11.91
C GLU A 480 36.08 9.39 -11.26
N SER A 481 35.56 8.21 -11.61
CA SER A 481 34.32 7.66 -11.02
C SER A 481 34.48 7.41 -9.52
N GLN A 482 35.65 6.92 -9.09
CA GLN A 482 35.99 6.74 -7.68
C GLN A 482 36.02 8.06 -6.94
N ALA A 483 36.71 9.05 -7.54
CA ALA A 483 36.84 10.40 -6.95
C ALA A 483 35.48 11.10 -6.82
N MET A 484 34.62 10.99 -7.83
CA MET A 484 33.24 11.51 -7.76
C MET A 484 32.40 10.81 -6.67
N TRP A 485 32.52 9.50 -6.60
CA TRP A 485 31.78 8.71 -5.58
C TRP A 485 32.24 9.03 -4.17
N HIS A 486 33.56 9.17 -3.97
CA HIS A 486 34.16 9.62 -2.70
C HIS A 486 33.60 10.98 -2.25
N ARG A 487 33.55 11.96 -3.16
CA ARG A 487 32.95 13.27 -2.88
C ARG A 487 31.46 13.17 -2.50
N GLN A 488 30.68 12.35 -3.19
CA GLN A 488 29.27 12.10 -2.84
C GLN A 488 29.16 11.48 -1.43
N GLY A 489 30.06 10.57 -1.09
CA GLY A 489 30.10 9.97 0.26
C GLY A 489 30.38 11.01 1.36
N ILE A 490 31.28 12.00 1.08
CA ILE A 490 31.53 13.11 2.00
C ILE A 490 30.27 13.97 2.18
N GLU A 491 29.57 14.33 1.10
CA GLU A 491 28.34 15.11 1.20
C GLU A 491 27.25 14.36 1.98
N SER A 492 27.11 13.06 1.72
CA SER A 492 26.19 12.20 2.49
C SER A 492 26.54 12.14 3.98
N ALA A 493 27.85 12.10 4.31
CA ALA A 493 28.34 12.11 5.69
C ALA A 493 28.04 13.42 6.41
N LEU A 494 28.22 14.55 5.73
CA LEU A 494 27.89 15.87 6.26
C LEU A 494 26.38 16.00 6.50
N MET A 495 25.56 15.58 5.52
CA MET A 495 24.11 15.58 5.63
C MET A 495 23.64 14.71 6.79
N PHE A 496 24.18 13.49 6.91
CA PHE A 496 23.87 12.58 8.02
C PHE A 496 24.14 13.23 9.39
N SER A 497 25.32 13.81 9.52
CA SER A 497 25.76 14.40 10.80
C SER A 497 24.98 15.64 11.20
N THR A 498 24.46 16.36 10.21
CA THR A 498 23.62 17.55 10.42
C THR A 498 22.17 17.14 10.74
N THR A 499 21.64 16.14 10.05
CA THR A 499 20.25 15.71 10.19
C THR A 499 20.05 14.86 11.47
N PHE A 500 21.06 14.05 11.83
CA PHE A 500 21.00 13.14 12.96
C PHE A 500 22.14 13.38 13.97
N PRO A 501 22.25 14.57 14.56
CA PRO A 501 23.34 14.91 15.47
C PRO A 501 23.44 14.02 16.70
N GLU A 502 22.31 13.50 17.19
CA GLU A 502 22.22 12.62 18.34
C GLU A 502 22.59 11.14 18.04
N HIS A 503 22.79 10.80 16.77
CA HIS A 503 23.16 9.43 16.41
C HIS A 503 24.56 9.09 16.97
N PRO A 504 24.77 7.91 17.59
CA PRO A 504 26.06 7.55 18.21
C PRO A 504 27.27 7.68 17.31
N GLU A 505 27.08 7.41 16.00
CA GLU A 505 28.14 7.48 15.01
C GLU A 505 28.34 8.88 14.41
N SER A 506 27.47 9.83 14.71
CA SER A 506 27.45 11.14 14.04
C SER A 506 28.76 11.90 14.21
N ALA A 507 29.34 11.92 15.41
CA ALA A 507 30.61 12.58 15.66
C ALA A 507 31.78 11.92 14.90
N ARG A 508 31.79 10.59 14.85
CA ARG A 508 32.79 9.82 14.10
C ARG A 508 32.69 10.08 12.59
N VAL A 509 31.46 10.03 12.07
CA VAL A 509 31.18 10.28 10.66
C VAL A 509 31.61 11.67 10.24
N LEU A 510 31.26 12.69 11.03
CA LEU A 510 31.63 14.10 10.76
C LEU A 510 33.14 14.32 10.80
N THR A 511 33.82 13.70 11.77
CA THR A 511 35.30 13.78 11.86
C THR A 511 35.96 13.11 10.68
N LYS A 512 35.41 11.96 10.20
CA LYS A 512 35.97 11.32 9.00
C LYS A 512 35.75 12.15 7.75
N ALA A 513 34.61 12.80 7.59
CA ALA A 513 34.34 13.72 6.49
C ALA A 513 35.33 14.92 6.52
N ASP A 514 35.66 15.43 7.72
CA ASP A 514 36.61 16.49 7.94
C ASP A 514 38.05 16.08 7.47
N GLU A 515 38.48 14.87 7.85
CA GLU A 515 39.73 14.28 7.40
C GLU A 515 39.78 14.13 5.86
N ASP A 516 38.69 13.66 5.25
CA ASP A 516 38.61 13.45 3.81
C ASP A 516 38.60 14.78 3.04
N LEU A 517 37.93 15.81 3.54
CA LEU A 517 37.98 17.17 2.99
C LEU A 517 39.41 17.76 3.07
N PHE A 518 40.10 17.50 4.19
CA PHE A 518 41.48 17.93 4.34
C PHE A 518 42.41 17.24 3.34
N ALA A 519 42.25 15.95 3.11
CA ALA A 519 42.99 15.20 2.11
C ALA A 519 42.74 15.71 0.68
N LEU A 520 41.57 16.28 0.41
CA LEU A 520 41.17 16.91 -0.84
C LEU A 520 41.66 18.37 -0.94
N ASN A 521 42.33 18.93 0.09
CA ASN A 521 42.75 20.32 0.23
C ASN A 521 41.59 21.33 0.18
N GLU A 522 40.37 20.91 0.62
CA GLU A 522 39.20 21.77 0.71
C GLU A 522 39.18 22.55 2.04
N PHE A 523 40.25 23.30 2.30
CA PHE A 523 40.56 23.90 3.60
C PHE A 523 39.45 24.81 4.19
N ASP A 524 38.72 25.54 3.34
CA ASP A 524 37.64 26.40 3.81
C ASP A 524 36.52 25.54 4.42
N ARG A 525 36.18 24.41 3.79
CA ARG A 525 35.16 23.46 4.31
C ARG A 525 35.65 22.75 5.56
N VAL A 526 36.94 22.41 5.62
CA VAL A 526 37.52 21.83 6.85
C VAL A 526 37.37 22.80 8.02
N ILE A 527 37.61 24.10 7.83
CA ILE A 527 37.46 25.12 8.87
C ILE A 527 35.97 25.11 9.38
N GLU A 528 35.02 25.06 8.45
CA GLU A 528 33.59 25.01 8.82
C GLU A 528 33.24 23.73 9.58
N VAL A 529 33.61 22.56 9.07
CA VAL A 529 33.29 21.27 9.63
C VAL A 529 33.98 21.05 10.98
N SER A 530 35.28 21.40 11.09
CA SER A 530 36.00 21.31 12.34
C SER A 530 35.34 22.17 13.44
N ASN A 531 34.92 23.40 13.11
CA ASN A 531 34.18 24.23 14.06
C ASN A 531 32.85 23.61 14.46
N GLN A 532 32.07 23.02 13.53
CA GLN A 532 30.85 22.28 13.85
C GLN A 532 31.10 21.14 14.83
N ILE A 533 32.21 20.39 14.68
CA ILE A 533 32.60 19.33 15.60
C ILE A 533 32.85 19.87 17.00
N LEU A 534 33.61 20.99 17.08
CA LEU A 534 34.05 21.58 18.34
C LEU A 534 32.93 22.32 19.10
N GLU A 535 31.91 22.80 18.40
CA GLU A 535 30.77 23.53 18.96
C GLU A 535 29.63 22.60 19.42
N ARG A 536 29.69 21.29 19.12
CA ARG A 536 28.63 20.33 19.50
C ARG A 536 28.39 20.28 21.00
N GLN A 537 27.11 20.17 21.38
CA GLN A 537 26.66 19.98 22.73
C GLN A 537 25.77 18.71 22.82
N PRO A 538 26.07 17.77 23.68
CA PRO A 538 27.26 17.71 24.54
C PRO A 538 28.57 17.61 23.76
N ALA A 539 29.69 18.01 24.34
CA ALA A 539 30.98 17.97 23.68
C ALA A 539 31.33 16.56 23.24
N VAL A 540 31.86 16.44 22.01
CA VAL A 540 32.30 15.15 21.43
C VAL A 540 33.49 14.58 22.22
N ASP A 541 33.78 13.29 22.04
CA ASP A 541 34.94 12.63 22.65
C ASP A 541 36.25 13.40 22.38
N ARG A 542 37.15 13.43 23.36
CA ARG A 542 38.41 14.14 23.32
C ARG A 542 39.26 13.79 22.07
N LYS A 543 39.17 12.56 21.58
CA LYS A 543 39.87 12.15 20.35
C LYS A 543 39.38 12.92 19.11
N TYR A 544 38.08 13.12 18.96
CA TYR A 544 37.48 13.88 17.85
C TYR A 544 37.76 15.35 17.98
N GLN A 545 37.74 15.91 19.21
CA GLN A 545 38.14 17.28 19.48
C GLN A 545 39.61 17.53 19.06
N ARG A 546 40.54 16.60 19.41
CA ARG A 546 41.94 16.67 19.00
C ARG A 546 42.08 16.70 17.49
N THR A 547 41.45 15.72 16.78
CA THR A 547 41.52 15.64 15.32
C THR A 547 40.98 16.90 14.68
N ALA A 548 39.76 17.33 15.03
CA ALA A 548 39.15 18.54 14.44
C ALA A 548 39.99 19.79 14.73
N THR A 549 40.50 19.95 15.96
CA THR A 549 41.38 21.12 16.29
C THR A 549 42.67 21.09 15.47
N THR A 550 43.21 19.90 15.21
CA THR A 550 44.46 19.77 14.42
C THR A 550 44.20 20.10 12.95
N LEU A 551 43.13 19.58 12.36
CA LEU A 551 42.74 19.88 10.99
C LEU A 551 42.39 21.35 10.80
N LEU A 552 41.67 21.93 11.75
CA LEU A 552 41.36 23.35 11.80
C LEU A 552 42.64 24.18 11.78
N ALA A 553 43.64 23.87 12.65
CA ALA A 553 44.90 24.59 12.74
C ALA A 553 45.69 24.53 11.44
N HIS A 554 45.80 23.34 10.82
CA HIS A 554 46.46 23.17 9.53
C HIS A 554 45.77 23.96 8.42
N SER A 555 44.43 23.85 8.34
CA SER A 555 43.67 24.54 7.29
C SER A 555 43.72 26.06 7.44
N LEU A 556 43.65 26.58 8.65
CA LEU A 556 43.85 28.02 8.92
C LEU A 556 45.23 28.50 8.50
N PHE A 557 46.28 27.70 8.77
CA PHE A 557 47.63 28.00 8.36
C PHE A 557 47.77 28.06 6.82
N ASP A 558 47.22 27.05 6.13
CA ASP A 558 47.29 26.97 4.66
C ASP A 558 46.45 28.06 3.98
N ARG A 559 45.41 28.56 4.65
CA ARG A 559 44.63 29.74 4.20
C ARG A 559 45.25 31.08 4.57
N GLY A 560 46.45 31.10 5.23
CA GLY A 560 47.12 32.32 5.64
C GLY A 560 46.51 33.03 6.85
N ARG A 561 45.60 32.38 7.59
CA ARG A 561 44.98 32.90 8.82
C ARG A 561 45.84 32.56 10.03
N TYR A 562 47.05 33.09 10.04
CA TYR A 562 48.11 32.64 10.96
C TYR A 562 47.86 32.93 12.43
N GLU A 563 47.14 34.00 12.77
CA GLU A 563 46.77 34.31 14.18
C GLU A 563 45.79 33.26 14.73
N GLU A 564 44.83 32.88 13.93
CA GLU A 564 43.86 31.85 14.29
C GLU A 564 44.49 30.45 14.30
N ALA A 565 45.39 30.18 13.36
CA ALA A 565 46.18 28.96 13.31
C ALA A 565 47.03 28.78 14.58
N GLU A 566 47.73 29.85 15.02
CA GLU A 566 48.49 29.84 16.29
C GLU A 566 47.59 29.44 17.46
N ALA A 567 46.45 30.13 17.63
CA ALA A 567 45.51 29.84 18.71
C ALA A 567 45.00 28.40 18.66
N ALA A 568 44.73 27.87 17.46
CA ALA A 568 44.29 26.48 17.26
C ALA A 568 45.42 25.49 17.59
N TYR A 569 46.66 25.70 17.14
CA TYR A 569 47.78 24.83 17.49
C TYR A 569 48.10 24.82 18.98
N ILE A 570 47.98 25.95 19.70
CA ILE A 570 48.09 26.00 21.16
C ILE A 570 47.03 25.14 21.84
N LYS A 571 45.81 25.16 21.32
CA LYS A 571 44.75 24.24 21.78
C LYS A 571 45.10 22.77 21.55
N VAL A 572 45.68 22.44 20.34
CA VAL A 572 46.17 21.09 20.05
C VAL A 572 47.20 20.65 21.10
N GLN A 573 48.16 21.51 21.51
CA GLN A 573 49.13 21.19 22.56
C GLN A 573 48.46 20.77 23.88
N GLY A 574 47.28 21.36 24.20
CA GLY A 574 46.51 21.01 25.37
C GLY A 574 45.91 19.60 25.37
N PHE A 575 45.77 18.99 24.19
CA PHE A 575 45.36 17.60 24.05
C PHE A 575 46.49 16.58 24.15
N LEU A 576 47.78 17.05 23.97
CA LEU A 576 48.94 16.19 23.90
C LEU A 576 49.56 15.99 25.30
N ALA A 577 49.94 14.76 25.58
CA ALA A 577 50.72 14.46 26.80
C ALA A 577 52.16 15.05 26.66
N ALA A 578 52.85 15.18 27.80
CA ALA A 578 54.20 15.74 27.78
C ALA A 578 55.21 14.95 26.91
N ASN A 579 54.98 13.65 26.78
CA ASN A 579 55.80 12.71 25.99
C ASN A 579 55.12 12.29 24.67
N ASP A 580 54.12 13.00 24.22
CA ASP A 580 53.43 12.69 22.96
C ASP A 580 54.38 12.96 21.78
N PRO A 581 54.57 12.01 20.84
CA PRO A 581 55.51 12.16 19.72
C PRO A 581 55.16 13.35 18.82
N ASP A 582 53.89 13.75 18.72
CA ASP A 582 53.46 14.86 17.89
C ASP A 582 53.73 16.24 18.50
N ARG A 583 54.10 16.29 19.81
CA ARG A 583 54.27 17.55 20.55
C ARG A 583 55.32 18.46 19.92
N ALA A 584 56.47 17.91 19.50
CA ALA A 584 57.53 18.67 18.84
C ALA A 584 57.10 19.21 17.51
N SER A 585 56.38 18.44 16.71
CA SER A 585 55.83 18.87 15.42
C SER A 585 54.80 19.99 15.56
N ILE A 586 53.91 19.90 16.57
CA ILE A 586 52.93 20.97 16.83
C ILE A 586 53.60 22.23 17.35
N GLU A 587 54.68 22.13 18.18
CA GLU A 587 55.45 23.27 18.63
C GLU A 587 56.12 24.00 17.44
N GLU A 588 56.65 23.27 16.46
CA GLU A 588 57.17 23.86 15.20
C GLU A 588 56.04 24.56 14.42
N ARG A 589 54.83 24.04 14.41
CA ARG A 589 53.68 24.67 13.75
C ARG A 589 53.24 25.97 14.44
N VAL A 590 53.24 25.99 15.79
CA VAL A 590 53.04 27.24 16.57
C VAL A 590 54.08 28.28 16.18
N ALA A 591 55.35 27.88 16.19
CA ALA A 591 56.47 28.77 15.82
C ALA A 591 56.31 29.30 14.38
N ALA A 592 55.98 28.41 13.44
CA ALA A 592 55.79 28.79 12.02
C ALA A 592 54.60 29.77 11.86
N SER A 593 53.49 29.58 12.60
CA SER A 593 52.35 30.50 12.57
C SER A 593 52.72 31.90 13.04
N ILE A 594 53.43 31.99 14.17
CA ILE A 594 53.91 33.27 14.70
C ILE A 594 54.92 33.90 13.76
N TYR A 595 55.81 33.11 13.20
CA TYR A 595 56.82 33.57 12.24
C TYR A 595 56.16 34.20 11.00
N LYS A 596 55.12 33.53 10.43
CA LYS A 596 54.37 34.06 9.29
C LYS A 596 53.58 35.33 9.61
N GLN A 597 53.06 35.47 10.82
CA GLN A 597 52.46 36.73 11.28
C GLN A 597 53.52 37.86 11.30
N ALA A 598 54.71 37.56 11.83
CA ALA A 598 55.80 38.51 11.88
C ALA A 598 56.24 38.96 10.48
N GLU A 599 56.35 37.99 9.52
CA GLU A 599 56.67 38.32 8.11
C GLU A 599 55.54 39.18 7.48
N ALA A 600 54.28 38.90 7.74
CA ALA A 600 53.16 39.68 7.24
C ALA A 600 53.17 41.12 7.79
N LYS A 601 53.47 41.31 9.08
CA LYS A 601 53.59 42.60 9.71
C LYS A 601 54.81 43.41 9.15
N ARG A 602 55.94 42.72 8.97
CA ARG A 602 57.12 43.32 8.32
C ARG A 602 56.77 43.82 6.91
N THR A 603 56.10 43.00 6.11
CA THR A 603 55.71 43.37 4.74
C THR A 603 54.72 44.54 4.73
N ALA A 604 53.82 44.61 5.74
CA ALA A 604 52.92 45.76 5.91
C ALA A 604 53.56 47.03 6.47
N GLY A 605 54.88 47.01 6.78
CA GLY A 605 55.61 48.15 7.34
C GLY A 605 55.47 48.30 8.86
N ASP A 606 54.82 47.41 9.55
CA ASP A 606 54.72 47.36 11.01
C ASP A 606 55.97 46.68 11.62
N SER A 607 57.13 47.39 11.60
CA SER A 607 58.38 46.86 12.10
C SER A 607 58.33 46.54 13.61
N THR A 608 57.59 47.32 14.43
CA THR A 608 57.45 47.08 15.87
C THR A 608 56.68 45.82 16.12
N GLY A 609 55.47 45.66 15.48
CA GLY A 609 54.67 44.48 15.60
C GLY A 609 55.36 43.23 15.05
N ALA A 610 56.19 43.35 14.02
CA ALA A 610 57.02 42.25 13.48
C ALA A 610 58.04 41.75 14.50
N VAL A 611 58.79 42.66 15.10
CA VAL A 611 59.78 42.33 16.16
C VAL A 611 59.14 41.68 17.36
N ASP A 612 58.05 42.23 17.84
CA ASP A 612 57.34 41.66 18.98
C ASP A 612 56.78 40.25 18.64
N ALA A 613 56.28 40.02 17.42
CA ALA A 613 55.83 38.70 16.98
C ALA A 613 57.01 37.71 16.87
N PHE A 614 58.13 38.07 16.25
CA PHE A 614 59.29 37.19 16.22
C PHE A 614 59.80 36.79 17.58
N LEU A 615 59.86 37.73 18.53
CA LEU A 615 60.29 37.45 19.92
C LEU A 615 59.28 36.54 20.69
N ARG A 616 58.01 36.57 20.34
CA ARG A 616 57.01 35.66 20.93
C ARG A 616 57.27 34.18 20.61
N VAL A 617 58.00 33.90 19.49
CA VAL A 617 58.34 32.51 19.14
C VAL A 617 59.12 31.85 20.28
N ALA A 618 60.09 32.56 20.88
CA ALA A 618 60.90 32.05 21.98
C ALA A 618 60.10 31.74 23.27
N ALA A 619 58.99 32.47 23.48
CA ALA A 619 58.15 32.30 24.65
C ALA A 619 57.13 31.14 24.48
N LEU A 620 56.56 30.97 23.29
CA LEU A 620 55.48 30.03 23.05
C LEU A 620 55.95 28.72 22.43
N ALA A 621 57.10 28.71 21.76
CA ALA A 621 57.71 27.53 21.12
C ALA A 621 59.24 27.47 21.36
N PRO A 622 59.64 27.29 22.65
CA PRO A 622 61.05 27.40 23.05
C PRO A 622 61.96 26.34 22.42
N ASN A 623 61.42 25.19 22.02
CA ASN A 623 62.20 24.12 21.43
C ASN A 623 62.11 24.08 19.89
N ALA A 624 61.35 24.98 19.29
CA ALA A 624 61.17 25.01 17.82
C ALA A 624 62.46 25.49 17.11
N LYS A 625 62.78 24.88 15.98
CA LYS A 625 63.94 25.26 15.19
C LYS A 625 63.78 26.68 14.62
N ALA A 626 62.54 27.06 14.29
CA ALA A 626 62.21 28.40 13.78
C ALA A 626 62.49 29.50 14.78
N ARG A 627 62.63 29.21 16.08
CA ARG A 627 62.96 30.16 17.15
C ARG A 627 64.31 30.92 16.85
N THR A 628 65.35 30.16 16.46
CA THR A 628 66.64 30.68 16.20
C THR A 628 66.62 31.73 15.07
N ASN A 629 65.90 31.43 13.97
CA ASN A 629 65.73 32.38 12.88
C ASN A 629 64.88 33.58 13.31
N ALA A 630 63.79 33.36 14.08
CA ALA A 630 62.94 34.46 14.56
C ALA A 630 63.67 35.45 15.47
N GLU A 631 64.55 34.98 16.39
CA GLU A 631 65.35 35.85 17.25
C GLU A 631 66.32 36.67 16.43
N TYR A 632 66.92 36.07 15.38
CA TYR A 632 67.87 36.79 14.49
C TYR A 632 67.10 37.80 13.61
N ASP A 633 65.96 37.43 13.02
CA ASP A 633 65.18 38.33 12.16
C ASP A 633 64.61 39.53 12.95
N ALA A 634 64.23 39.34 14.23
CA ALA A 634 63.86 40.43 15.11
C ALA A 634 64.95 41.43 15.27
N ALA A 635 66.17 40.93 15.48
CA ALA A 635 67.39 41.84 15.60
C ALA A 635 67.71 42.54 14.28
N ALA A 636 67.56 41.84 13.12
CA ALA A 636 67.76 42.41 11.83
C ALA A 636 66.82 43.61 11.55
N ILE A 637 65.52 43.45 11.83
CA ILE A 637 64.54 44.56 11.71
C ILE A 637 64.89 45.73 12.60
N LEU A 638 65.35 45.47 13.84
CA LEU A 638 65.73 46.50 14.77
C LEU A 638 67.01 47.28 14.27
N LEU A 639 67.93 46.56 13.63
CA LEU A 639 69.14 47.22 12.97
C LEU A 639 68.68 48.08 11.79
N GLU A 640 67.77 47.59 10.90
CA GLU A 640 67.18 48.36 9.84
C GLU A 640 66.53 49.66 10.34
N GLY A 641 65.75 49.49 11.43
CA GLY A 641 65.10 50.62 12.12
C GLY A 641 65.98 51.50 13.00
N LYS A 642 67.27 51.24 13.01
CA LYS A 642 68.29 51.99 13.82
C LYS A 642 68.06 51.94 15.34
N GLN A 643 67.38 50.88 15.82
CA GLN A 643 67.16 50.64 17.25
C GLN A 643 68.34 49.83 17.82
N TRP A 644 69.56 50.40 17.70
CA TRP A 644 70.83 49.74 17.98
C TRP A 644 70.89 49.07 19.36
N GLU A 645 70.40 49.72 20.41
CA GLU A 645 70.38 49.16 21.77
C GLU A 645 69.60 47.88 21.94
N ARG A 646 68.37 47.90 21.39
CA ARG A 646 67.50 46.68 21.45
C ARG A 646 68.06 45.56 20.59
N ALA A 647 68.59 45.93 19.40
CA ALA A 647 69.20 44.96 18.48
C ALA A 647 70.43 44.30 19.14
N ALA A 648 71.32 45.07 19.82
CA ALA A 648 72.48 44.54 20.49
C ALA A 648 72.11 43.59 21.61
N GLN A 649 71.11 43.94 22.44
CA GLN A 649 70.65 43.10 23.52
C GLN A 649 70.08 41.73 23.01
N ILE A 650 69.34 41.77 21.87
CA ILE A 650 68.82 40.55 21.30
C ILE A 650 69.92 39.70 20.69
N LEU A 651 70.85 40.28 19.96
CA LEU A 651 72.00 39.59 19.34
C LEU A 651 72.90 38.94 20.41
N GLU A 652 73.16 39.66 21.51
CA GLU A 652 73.88 39.08 22.63
C GLU A 652 73.18 37.86 23.23
N ALA A 653 71.85 37.98 23.52
CA ALA A 653 71.05 36.90 24.01
C ALA A 653 71.01 35.77 22.99
N PHE A 654 70.78 36.04 21.71
CA PHE A 654 70.83 35.10 20.60
C PHE A 654 72.07 34.23 20.61
N ARG A 655 73.22 34.84 20.59
CA ARG A 655 74.54 34.19 20.55
C ARG A 655 74.78 33.32 21.79
N ARG A 656 74.36 33.82 22.97
CA ARG A 656 74.49 33.12 24.23
C ARG A 656 73.63 31.88 24.28
N ASN A 657 72.41 31.99 23.74
CA ASN A 657 71.38 30.90 23.80
C ASN A 657 71.58 29.91 22.62
N ASN A 658 72.19 30.31 21.50
CA ASN A 658 72.32 29.53 20.28
C ASN A 658 73.80 29.45 19.79
N PRO A 659 74.73 28.99 20.66
CA PRO A 659 76.17 29.06 20.34
C PRO A 659 76.63 28.26 19.12
N SER A 660 75.82 27.21 18.75
CA SER A 660 76.05 26.31 17.60
C SER A 660 75.27 26.70 16.33
N SER A 661 74.56 27.81 16.32
CA SER A 661 73.73 28.22 15.19
C SER A 661 74.65 28.73 14.06
N GLU A 662 74.25 28.36 12.82
CA GLU A 662 74.91 28.84 11.61
C GLU A 662 74.82 30.38 11.46
N LEU A 663 73.89 31.03 12.14
CA LEU A 663 73.71 32.51 12.16
C LEU A 663 74.59 33.23 13.17
N VAL A 664 75.41 32.57 13.97
CA VAL A 664 76.27 33.19 14.97
C VAL A 664 77.31 34.10 14.32
N PRO A 665 77.95 33.76 13.20
CA PRO A 665 78.83 34.66 12.50
C PRO A 665 78.15 35.96 12.03
N ASP A 666 76.94 35.83 11.47
CA ASP A 666 76.14 36.98 11.02
C ASP A 666 75.68 37.86 12.19
N ALA A 667 75.24 37.22 13.29
CA ALA A 667 74.86 37.90 14.51
C ALA A 667 76.05 38.65 15.13
N THR A 668 77.29 38.08 15.02
CA THR A 668 78.52 38.73 15.52
C THR A 668 78.86 39.96 14.67
N ARG A 669 78.77 39.90 13.34
CA ARG A 669 78.93 41.04 12.47
C ARG A 669 77.92 42.16 12.75
N SER A 670 76.65 41.78 12.87
CA SER A 670 75.56 42.69 13.15
C SER A 670 75.71 43.37 14.53
N LEU A 671 76.18 42.61 15.52
CA LEU A 671 76.50 43.15 16.83
C LEU A 671 77.61 44.14 16.83
N ALA A 672 78.71 43.91 16.06
CA ALA A 672 79.79 44.87 15.84
C ALA A 672 79.23 46.16 15.28
N VAL A 673 78.37 46.10 14.25
CA VAL A 673 77.72 47.30 13.65
C VAL A 673 76.86 48.03 14.70
N ALA A 674 76.04 47.31 15.47
CA ALA A 674 75.18 47.91 16.51
C ALA A 674 76.03 48.68 17.55
N TYR A 675 77.13 48.11 18.02
CA TYR A 675 78.01 48.77 18.94
C TYR A 675 78.80 49.98 18.37
N LEU A 676 79.12 49.91 17.09
CA LEU A 676 79.73 51.09 16.40
C LEU A 676 78.74 52.27 16.39
N GLU A 677 77.52 52.00 15.99
CA GLU A 677 76.45 53.03 15.91
C GLU A 677 76.06 53.60 17.33
N LEU A 678 76.20 52.79 18.39
CA LEU A 678 75.99 53.19 19.77
C LEU A 678 77.23 53.97 20.34
N GLY A 679 78.30 54.09 19.59
CA GLY A 679 79.54 54.74 20.10
C GLY A 679 80.27 53.85 21.12
N ARG A 680 80.00 52.60 21.22
CA ARG A 680 80.61 51.63 22.16
C ARG A 680 81.81 50.95 21.52
N GLY A 681 82.83 51.73 21.22
CA GLY A 681 84.03 51.36 20.46
C GLY A 681 84.71 50.07 21.00
N THR A 682 84.89 49.98 22.28
CA THR A 682 85.54 48.81 22.93
C THR A 682 84.78 47.53 22.71
N GLN A 683 83.43 47.59 22.82
CA GLN A 683 82.57 46.44 22.58
C GLN A 683 82.56 46.07 21.11
N ALA A 684 82.51 47.08 20.21
CA ALA A 684 82.56 46.86 18.78
C ALA A 684 83.90 46.20 18.34
N ALA A 685 84.99 46.63 18.93
CA ALA A 685 86.33 46.08 18.69
C ALA A 685 86.41 44.59 19.10
N ALA A 686 85.85 44.25 20.25
CA ALA A 686 85.80 42.86 20.73
C ALA A 686 84.98 41.97 19.77
N GLU A 687 83.89 42.48 19.22
CA GLU A 687 83.08 41.69 18.24
C GLU A 687 83.81 41.57 16.90
N LEU A 688 84.51 42.61 16.44
CA LEU A 688 85.32 42.56 15.22
C LEU A 688 86.47 41.55 15.36
N GLU A 689 87.10 41.45 16.53
CA GLU A 689 88.09 40.39 16.79
C GLU A 689 87.52 38.99 16.65
N ARG A 690 86.25 38.78 17.13
CA ARG A 690 85.57 37.51 16.95
C ARG A 690 85.29 37.22 15.51
N VAL A 691 84.85 38.22 14.69
CA VAL A 691 84.70 38.06 13.22
C VAL A 691 86.04 37.65 12.60
N ALA A 692 87.12 38.32 12.96
CA ALA A 692 88.44 38.00 12.46
C ALA A 692 88.94 36.59 12.87
N SER A 693 88.56 36.12 14.01
CA SER A 693 88.95 34.79 14.52
C SER A 693 88.15 33.67 13.85
N ASN A 694 87.02 33.96 13.21
CA ASN A 694 86.21 32.97 12.51
C ASN A 694 86.90 32.50 11.25
N GLN A 695 87.25 31.20 11.20
CA GLN A 695 87.96 30.62 10.02
C GLN A 695 87.04 30.44 8.81
N GLN A 696 85.76 30.52 8.95
CA GLN A 696 84.78 30.47 7.84
C GLN A 696 84.71 31.78 7.06
N GLU A 697 85.22 32.91 7.64
CA GLU A 697 85.28 34.19 6.97
C GLU A 697 86.43 34.22 5.97
N THR A 698 86.22 35.00 4.88
CA THR A 698 87.28 35.17 3.91
C THR A 698 88.48 35.88 4.52
N GLY A 699 89.69 35.62 4.01
CA GLY A 699 90.91 36.27 4.50
C GLY A 699 90.86 37.77 4.41
N GLU A 700 90.13 38.34 3.46
CA GLU A 700 89.94 39.77 3.29
C GLU A 700 89.04 40.35 4.41
N VAL A 701 87.89 39.75 4.69
CA VAL A 701 87.01 40.18 5.78
C VAL A 701 87.71 40.07 7.15
N ARG A 702 88.43 39.03 7.36
CA ARG A 702 89.16 38.83 8.59
C ARG A 702 90.22 39.91 8.82
N ARG A 703 91.02 40.29 7.77
CA ARG A 703 91.98 41.35 7.88
C ARG A 703 91.32 42.73 8.09
N ALA A 704 90.24 43.03 7.39
CA ALA A 704 89.51 44.27 7.55
C ALA A 704 88.92 44.42 8.96
N ALA A 705 88.38 43.33 9.53
CA ALA A 705 87.83 43.30 10.88
C ALA A 705 88.92 43.52 11.96
N LEU A 706 90.11 42.89 11.83
CA LEU A 706 91.25 43.15 12.70
C LEU A 706 91.75 44.57 12.66
N TRP A 707 91.84 45.10 11.44
CA TRP A 707 92.29 46.51 11.25
C TRP A 707 91.31 47.47 11.98
N GLN A 708 90.00 47.30 11.75
CA GLN A 708 89.03 48.19 12.35
C GLN A 708 88.96 48.02 13.90
N ALA A 709 89.12 46.80 14.39
CA ALA A 709 89.22 46.55 15.83
C ALA A 709 90.40 47.24 16.50
N ALA A 710 91.60 47.23 15.85
CA ALA A 710 92.79 47.92 16.31
C ALA A 710 92.55 49.41 16.37
N GLU A 711 91.99 50.04 15.33
CA GLU A 711 91.63 51.47 15.35
C GLU A 711 90.70 51.88 16.48
N LEU A 712 89.71 51.07 16.77
CA LEU A 712 88.72 51.30 17.86
C LEU A 712 89.35 51.19 19.26
N TYR A 713 90.31 50.26 19.43
CA TYR A 713 91.05 50.16 20.69
C TYR A 713 91.97 51.30 20.88
N GLU A 714 92.69 51.78 19.80
CA GLU A 714 93.55 52.94 19.80
C GLU A 714 92.80 54.22 20.22
N LYS A 715 91.59 54.41 19.64
CA LYS A 715 90.74 55.56 20.00
C LYS A 715 90.19 55.46 21.42
N GLY A 716 89.93 54.27 21.93
CA GLY A 716 89.45 54.05 23.30
C GLY A 716 90.55 54.11 24.35
N ALA A 717 91.80 53.95 23.95
CA ALA A 717 92.96 53.99 24.86
C ALA A 717 93.58 55.42 24.98
N SER A 718 93.18 56.38 24.14
CA SER A 718 93.61 57.74 24.26
C SER A 718 92.84 58.47 25.35
N PRO A 719 93.50 58.95 26.42
CA PRO A 719 92.82 59.80 27.37
C PRO A 719 92.52 61.14 26.68
N THR A 720 91.26 61.49 26.71
CA THR A 720 90.76 62.78 26.31
C THR A 720 91.30 63.89 27.13
#